data_7eb399f6836e052a451b3d88fdb14ed9
#
_entry.id   7eb399f6836e052a451b3d88fdb14ed9
#
_cell.length_a   1.000
_cell.length_b   1.000
_cell.length_c   1.000
_cell.angle_alpha   90.00
_cell.angle_beta   90.00
_cell.angle_gamma   90.00
#
_symmetry.space_group_name_H-M   'P 1'
#
loop_
_entity.id
_entity.type
_entity.pdbx_description
1 polymer ?
#
loop_
_entity_poly.entity_id
_entity_poly.type
_entity_poly.pdbx_seq_one_letter_code
_entity_poly.pdbx_strand_id
1 'polypeptide(L)'
;MNLSRVLGIGLTTAAAAWFASSSVACGTDSVNNKDYGQPPDAGIFNPGSSGGGDGYGSSGGVAPFVCPDELKACSHEFTYPFAGETSVELRGDFGGPDTWQAGVPMKRDGAVWKATTNVPFGKPVQFKFYVNGAEWKVDPAQPTVTDASSNTNNTFAGKTCEPAVCNEIGPLPTGVFDWRDSVMYFVFVDRFLDGNGANNCNVAGTSGPIANYQGGDWAGVRQKITEGYFNDLGVNTLWITVPFNNPDVTGQGVGGDTHQYSGYHGYWPKIDANDPASLAHEGCFGSFAELKGLVDDAHAKGIKVLIDYAMVHVHSSSALFSAHSDWFWPNNNGKGGNCICGEGCSWDAMPDRERCWFTGYLPHWNYTNPAARDYSVTNAVEWVKQTGVDGFRADAIKHVDISWLNELRSRIKTDITAKQTPPQRFYMVGETYDFGNRDVLKSYVDPSTKLDGQFDFPLRKVLVESVLMRTVKMSDLANFMNGNEYFYGANAVMSTFVGNHDLPRVIHLAANSRLWGDNQASDGKDRSWANQPTIPAEREAFERLANAFAVLMTNRGAPLIYYGDEIGLPGAGDPDNRRFMQWTGLNGNQTFLRDRMKKLGKIREAHPALRRGSRSTITADDDLWVYTRTTTGDTVYVAINRGDGDKTATGLPGGSLDELVTGTPATGPNVTIPARQARIFVAK
;
A
#
# COMPACT_ATOMS: atom_id res chain seq x y z
N MET A 1 -32.27 -11.90 -68.69
CA MET A 1 -31.84 -10.93 -69.74
C MET A 1 -30.80 -10.05 -69.10
N ASN A 2 -29.54 -10.37 -69.28
CA ASN A 2 -28.54 -9.70 -70.15
C ASN A 2 -28.36 -8.21 -69.86
N LEU A 3 -27.28 -7.71 -69.54
CA LEU A 3 -25.84 -7.64 -69.88
C LEU A 3 -25.41 -6.22 -69.40
N SER A 4 -24.33 -5.82 -69.01
CA SER A 4 -22.88 -6.00 -69.17
C SER A 4 -22.17 -4.67 -68.87
N ARG A 5 -21.03 -4.78 -68.22
CA ARG A 5 -19.77 -3.98 -68.40
C ARG A 5 -19.82 -2.45 -68.25
N VAL A 6 -18.85 -1.83 -67.56
CA VAL A 6 -17.45 -1.60 -67.99
C VAL A 6 -16.63 -1.01 -66.83
N LEU A 7 -15.35 -1.36 -66.81
CA LEU A 7 -14.21 -0.94 -66.01
C LEU A 7 -14.06 0.59 -65.80
N GLY A 8 -13.50 0.92 -64.65
CA GLY A 8 -12.76 2.17 -64.41
C GLY A 8 -11.75 1.98 -63.27
N ILE A 9 -10.47 1.94 -63.63
CA ILE A 9 -9.33 1.85 -62.70
C ILE A 9 -9.03 3.24 -62.15
N GLY A 10 -8.95 3.34 -60.81
CA GLY A 10 -8.44 4.54 -60.16
C GLY A 10 -7.67 4.15 -58.89
N LEU A 11 -6.34 4.13 -59.01
CA LEU A 11 -5.44 4.08 -57.88
C LEU A 11 -5.58 5.36 -57.05
N THR A 12 -5.90 5.22 -55.76
CA THR A 12 -5.57 6.22 -54.76
C THR A 12 -4.97 5.52 -53.55
N THR A 13 -3.75 5.87 -53.28
CA THR A 13 -2.94 5.51 -52.12
C THR A 13 -3.64 5.91 -50.82
N ALA A 14 -4.09 4.94 -50.03
CA ALA A 14 -4.54 5.16 -48.66
C ALA A 14 -3.35 4.98 -47.73
N ALA A 15 -2.92 6.07 -47.10
CA ALA A 15 -1.99 6.04 -45.99
C ALA A 15 -2.70 5.41 -44.78
N ALA A 16 -2.24 4.27 -44.34
CA ALA A 16 -2.69 3.65 -43.11
C ALA A 16 -2.11 4.46 -41.93
N ALA A 17 -2.97 5.23 -41.28
CA ALA A 17 -2.66 5.79 -39.97
C ALA A 17 -2.83 4.65 -38.92
N TRP A 18 -1.74 4.24 -38.33
CA TRP A 18 -1.75 3.38 -37.16
C TRP A 18 -2.16 4.20 -35.94
N PHE A 19 -3.39 4.03 -35.49
CA PHE A 19 -3.77 4.43 -34.15
C PHE A 19 -3.31 3.35 -33.19
N ALA A 20 -2.26 3.65 -32.44
CA ALA A 20 -1.92 2.88 -31.26
C ALA A 20 -2.96 3.20 -30.17
N SER A 21 -3.86 2.27 -29.89
CA SER A 21 -4.77 2.36 -28.76
C SER A 21 -3.99 2.05 -27.49
N SER A 22 -3.69 3.08 -26.69
CA SER A 22 -3.18 2.91 -25.33
C SER A 22 -4.36 2.61 -24.41
N SER A 23 -4.46 1.36 -23.97
CA SER A 23 -5.38 0.94 -22.92
C SER A 23 -4.84 1.35 -21.55
N VAL A 24 -5.63 2.08 -20.77
CA VAL A 24 -5.29 2.50 -19.42
C VAL A 24 -6.24 1.82 -18.45
N ALA A 25 -5.74 0.85 -17.68
CA ALA A 25 -6.33 0.49 -16.39
C ALA A 25 -6.08 1.63 -15.40
N CYS A 26 -6.81 1.75 -14.30
CA CYS A 26 -6.60 2.80 -13.31
C CYS A 26 -5.10 3.11 -13.13
N GLY A 27 -4.60 4.14 -13.80
CA GLY A 27 -3.24 4.64 -13.65
C GLY A 27 -2.14 3.95 -14.47
N THR A 28 -2.26 3.80 -15.78
CA THR A 28 -1.11 3.46 -16.63
C THR A 28 -0.56 4.70 -17.29
N ASP A 29 0.47 5.29 -16.69
CA ASP A 29 1.39 6.10 -17.46
C ASP A 29 2.42 5.20 -18.13
N SER A 30 2.57 5.36 -19.44
CA SER A 30 3.70 4.82 -20.17
C SER A 30 4.97 5.50 -19.64
N VAL A 31 5.61 4.89 -18.67
CA VAL A 31 6.93 5.31 -18.24
C VAL A 31 7.89 4.99 -19.39
N ASN A 32 8.25 6.03 -20.13
CA ASN A 32 9.37 5.98 -21.06
C ASN A 32 10.60 5.48 -20.31
N ASN A 33 11.16 4.39 -20.75
CA ASN A 33 12.30 3.67 -20.18
C ASN A 33 13.63 4.43 -20.35
N LYS A 34 13.67 5.73 -20.05
CA LYS A 34 14.85 6.57 -20.29
C LYS A 34 15.32 7.43 -19.14
N ASP A 35 14.77 7.36 -17.96
CA ASP A 35 15.39 8.07 -16.84
C ASP A 35 15.29 7.29 -15.52
N TYR A 36 16.11 6.26 -15.38
CA TYR A 36 16.78 6.06 -14.11
C TYR A 36 17.94 7.05 -14.05
N GLY A 37 17.63 8.30 -13.79
CA GLY A 37 18.60 9.20 -13.19
C GLY A 37 19.10 8.50 -11.94
N GLN A 38 20.42 8.44 -11.77
CA GLN A 38 21.04 8.11 -10.49
C GLN A 38 20.21 8.84 -9.41
N PRO A 39 19.86 8.19 -8.28
CA PRO A 39 19.25 8.91 -7.19
C PRO A 39 20.10 10.14 -6.91
N PRO A 40 19.49 11.33 -6.68
CA PRO A 40 20.26 12.49 -6.27
C PRO A 40 21.08 12.03 -5.09
N ASP A 41 22.38 12.22 -5.15
CA ASP A 41 23.40 11.75 -4.24
C ASP A 41 22.83 11.33 -2.87
N ALA A 42 22.63 10.03 -2.68
CA ALA A 42 22.59 9.48 -1.35
C ALA A 42 23.98 9.75 -0.77
N GLY A 43 24.09 10.84 -0.01
CA GLY A 43 25.30 11.19 0.66
C GLY A 43 25.86 9.92 1.28
N ILE A 44 27.04 9.55 0.84
CA ILE A 44 27.79 8.42 1.36
C ILE A 44 27.90 8.65 2.85
N PHE A 45 27.10 7.97 3.65
CA PHE A 45 27.35 7.83 5.07
C PHE A 45 28.60 6.95 5.20
N ASN A 46 29.73 7.63 5.17
CA ASN A 46 30.98 7.08 5.63
C ASN A 46 30.88 7.02 7.15
N PRO A 47 30.89 5.85 7.80
CA PRO A 47 31.06 5.80 9.24
C PRO A 47 32.49 6.26 9.54
N GLY A 48 32.62 7.54 9.92
CA GLY A 48 33.88 8.13 10.30
C GLY A 48 34.52 7.35 11.43
N SER A 49 35.66 6.84 11.16
CA SER A 49 36.60 6.26 12.09
C SER A 49 36.89 7.26 13.24
N SER A 50 36.60 6.86 14.46
CA SER A 50 37.39 7.30 15.60
C SER A 50 37.67 6.10 16.47
N GLY A 51 38.96 5.85 16.61
CA GLY A 51 39.58 4.69 17.14
C GLY A 51 39.40 4.41 18.63
N GLY A 52 39.80 3.21 18.96
CA GLY A 52 40.40 2.88 20.23
C GLY A 52 39.66 1.83 21.05
N GLY A 53 40.25 0.66 21.17
CA GLY A 53 40.26 -0.03 22.45
C GLY A 53 39.49 -1.35 22.54
N ASP A 54 40.27 -2.38 22.42
CA ASP A 54 40.01 -3.77 22.80
C ASP A 54 39.22 -3.96 24.09
N GLY A 55 38.40 -4.99 24.13
CA GLY A 55 37.81 -5.50 25.35
C GLY A 55 36.66 -6.47 25.17
N TYR A 56 36.93 -7.71 24.80
CA TYR A 56 36.00 -8.81 25.05
C TYR A 56 35.89 -9.05 26.56
N GLY A 57 34.81 -8.56 27.13
CA GLY A 57 34.39 -8.80 28.50
C GLY A 57 32.98 -9.35 28.52
N SER A 58 32.83 -10.64 28.77
CA SER A 58 31.56 -11.31 29.01
C SER A 58 30.93 -10.83 30.31
N SER A 59 29.81 -10.13 30.24
CA SER A 59 28.77 -10.19 31.29
C SER A 59 27.48 -9.63 30.72
N GLY A 60 26.46 -10.48 30.67
CA GLY A 60 25.20 -10.23 30.02
C GLY A 60 24.39 -9.09 30.63
N GLY A 61 24.39 -8.00 29.94
CA GLY A 61 23.40 -6.95 30.05
C GLY A 61 23.15 -6.43 28.64
N VAL A 62 21.94 -6.68 28.14
CA VAL A 62 21.52 -6.09 26.86
C VAL A 62 21.57 -4.59 27.02
N ALA A 63 22.42 -3.92 26.22
CA ALA A 63 22.46 -2.46 26.22
C ALA A 63 21.05 -1.95 25.87
N PRO A 64 20.51 -0.99 26.63
CA PRO A 64 19.20 -0.42 26.30
C PRO A 64 19.25 0.21 24.90
N PHE A 65 18.12 0.13 24.17
CA PHE A 65 17.96 0.84 22.90
C PHE A 65 18.27 2.32 23.11
N VAL A 66 19.27 2.83 22.38
CA VAL A 66 19.61 4.25 22.34
C VAL A 66 18.95 4.83 21.10
N CYS A 67 18.00 5.75 21.30
CA CYS A 67 17.36 6.46 20.21
C CYS A 67 18.42 7.32 19.48
N PRO A 68 18.64 7.10 18.17
CA PRO A 68 19.52 7.96 17.37
C PRO A 68 19.06 9.41 17.41
N ASP A 69 19.98 10.38 17.46
CA ASP A 69 19.64 11.82 17.59
C ASP A 69 18.76 12.30 16.44
N GLU A 70 18.93 11.76 15.25
CA GLU A 70 18.08 12.05 14.09
C GLU A 70 16.63 11.59 14.23
N LEU A 71 16.35 10.63 15.10
CA LEU A 71 15.02 10.13 15.42
C LEU A 71 14.44 10.77 16.69
N LYS A 72 15.27 11.49 17.46
CA LYS A 72 14.81 12.18 18.66
C LYS A 72 13.99 13.42 18.31
N ALA A 73 12.97 13.66 19.10
CA ALA A 73 12.15 14.85 19.03
C ALA A 73 11.88 15.41 20.43
N CYS A 74 11.63 16.70 20.50
CA CYS A 74 11.26 17.38 21.73
C CYS A 74 9.90 18.02 21.61
N SER A 75 9.04 17.86 22.61
CA SER A 75 7.78 18.60 22.66
C SER A 75 8.03 20.09 22.81
N HIS A 76 7.38 20.91 21.99
CA HIS A 76 7.45 22.38 22.04
C HIS A 76 6.07 23.00 21.89
N GLU A 77 5.74 23.98 22.73
CA GLU A 77 4.52 24.77 22.62
C GLU A 77 4.79 26.02 21.79
N PHE A 78 4.04 26.19 20.71
CA PHE A 78 4.04 27.37 19.87
C PHE A 78 2.85 28.24 20.24
N THR A 79 3.07 29.56 20.21
CA THR A 79 2.03 30.56 20.49
C THR A 79 1.88 31.53 19.35
N TYR A 80 0.67 32.04 19.14
CA TYR A 80 0.37 33.12 18.20
C TYR A 80 -0.61 34.10 18.86
N PRO A 81 -0.38 35.42 18.83
CA PRO A 81 -1.24 36.39 19.48
C PRO A 81 -2.64 36.42 18.84
N PHE A 82 -3.68 36.47 19.67
CA PHE A 82 -5.07 36.58 19.22
C PHE A 82 -5.42 38.03 18.88
N ALA A 83 -5.87 38.29 17.64
CA ALA A 83 -6.32 39.60 17.17
C ALA A 83 -7.71 39.54 16.49
N GLY A 84 -8.50 38.49 16.79
CA GLY A 84 -9.85 38.34 16.25
C GLY A 84 -10.01 37.19 15.22
N GLU A 85 -8.97 36.38 15.05
CA GLU A 85 -8.99 35.22 14.14
C GLU A 85 -10.02 34.18 14.59
N THR A 86 -10.62 33.48 13.62
CA THR A 86 -11.56 32.37 13.87
C THR A 86 -10.87 31.02 13.90
N SER A 87 -9.73 30.89 13.22
CA SER A 87 -8.88 29.69 13.24
C SER A 87 -7.43 30.03 12.96
N VAL A 88 -6.53 29.24 13.53
CA VAL A 88 -5.09 29.31 13.25
C VAL A 88 -4.53 27.88 13.18
N GLU A 89 -3.73 27.62 12.17
CA GLU A 89 -2.93 26.40 12.06
C GLU A 89 -1.44 26.76 12.10
N LEU A 90 -0.68 25.98 12.85
CA LEU A 90 0.77 26.04 12.87
C LEU A 90 1.34 25.16 11.76
N ARG A 91 2.13 25.71 10.86
CA ARG A 91 2.78 25.00 9.76
C ARG A 91 4.27 25.24 9.75
N GLY A 92 5.09 24.22 9.43
CA GLY A 92 6.56 24.37 9.50
C GLY A 92 7.32 23.05 9.45
N ASP A 93 8.65 23.12 9.63
CA ASP A 93 9.58 21.98 9.54
C ASP A 93 9.58 21.13 10.82
N PHE A 94 8.50 20.44 11.10
CA PHE A 94 8.34 19.66 12.33
C PHE A 94 8.78 18.18 12.18
N GLY A 95 9.56 17.87 11.15
CA GLY A 95 10.13 16.53 10.94
C GLY A 95 9.17 15.49 10.34
N GLY A 96 7.98 15.91 9.86
CA GLY A 96 7.05 15.09 9.07
C GLY A 96 6.97 15.57 7.62
N PRO A 97 6.52 14.74 6.69
CA PRO A 97 6.20 15.19 5.35
C PRO A 97 5.02 16.16 5.41
N ASP A 98 5.05 17.20 4.58
CA ASP A 98 3.97 18.17 4.36
C ASP A 98 3.45 18.97 5.57
N THR A 99 4.26 19.17 6.61
CA THR A 99 3.89 20.05 7.72
C THR A 99 3.73 21.53 7.31
N TRP A 100 4.08 21.86 6.07
CA TRP A 100 3.78 23.14 5.42
C TRP A 100 2.40 23.16 4.73
N GLN A 101 1.89 22.02 4.29
CA GLN A 101 0.59 21.90 3.62
C GLN A 101 -0.55 21.57 4.60
N ALA A 102 -0.29 20.69 5.56
CA ALA A 102 -1.24 20.31 6.61
C ALA A 102 -0.70 20.75 7.98
N GLY A 103 -1.33 21.76 8.56
CA GLY A 103 -0.90 22.35 9.83
C GLY A 103 -1.40 21.60 11.05
N VAL A 104 -0.80 21.95 12.19
CA VAL A 104 -1.31 21.57 13.53
C VAL A 104 -2.35 22.62 13.94
N PRO A 105 -3.64 22.25 14.11
CA PRO A 105 -4.66 23.20 14.56
C PRO A 105 -4.31 23.76 15.92
N MET A 106 -4.36 25.08 16.04
CA MET A 106 -4.11 25.77 17.31
C MET A 106 -5.42 25.97 18.09
N LYS A 107 -5.32 25.88 19.41
CA LYS A 107 -6.44 26.16 20.31
C LYS A 107 -6.28 27.52 20.95
N ARG A 108 -7.37 28.28 21.03
CA ARG A 108 -7.36 29.56 21.72
C ARG A 108 -7.27 29.36 23.23
N ASP A 109 -6.33 30.06 23.84
CA ASP A 109 -6.16 30.14 25.30
C ASP A 109 -5.99 31.61 25.71
N GLY A 110 -7.09 32.23 26.10
CA GLY A 110 -7.12 33.65 26.45
C GLY A 110 -6.74 34.57 25.28
N ALA A 111 -5.64 35.28 25.41
CA ALA A 111 -5.11 36.24 24.42
C ALA A 111 -4.19 35.62 23.36
N VAL A 112 -4.01 34.33 23.36
CA VAL A 112 -3.11 33.62 22.43
C VAL A 112 -3.77 32.36 21.87
N TRP A 113 -3.30 31.97 20.68
CA TRP A 113 -3.48 30.63 20.13
C TRP A 113 -2.28 29.78 20.54
N LYS A 114 -2.51 28.51 20.89
CA LYS A 114 -1.49 27.55 21.32
C LYS A 114 -1.58 26.26 20.55
N ALA A 115 -0.43 25.69 20.19
CA ALA A 115 -0.31 24.32 19.73
C ALA A 115 0.97 23.70 20.28
N THR A 116 0.90 22.46 20.72
CA THR A 116 2.06 21.67 21.11
C THR A 116 2.33 20.61 20.05
N THR A 117 3.54 20.58 19.51
CA THR A 117 3.99 19.55 18.58
C THR A 117 5.43 19.14 18.87
N ASN A 118 5.84 18.00 18.32
CA ASN A 118 7.23 17.56 18.43
C ASN A 118 8.07 18.28 17.37
N VAL A 119 9.21 18.79 17.77
CA VAL A 119 10.23 19.41 16.90
C VAL A 119 11.48 18.53 16.86
N PRO A 120 12.23 18.48 15.75
CA PRO A 120 13.45 17.70 15.63
C PRO A 120 14.49 18.10 16.71
N PHE A 121 15.10 17.09 17.34
CA PHE A 121 16.08 17.27 18.40
C PHE A 121 17.29 18.06 17.92
N GLY A 122 17.58 19.18 18.58
CA GLY A 122 18.76 20.02 18.32
C GLY A 122 18.81 20.69 16.95
N LYS A 123 17.78 20.60 16.13
CA LYS A 123 17.76 21.19 14.78
C LYS A 123 16.91 22.45 14.73
N PRO A 124 17.34 23.49 13.99
CA PRO A 124 16.50 24.66 13.73
C PRO A 124 15.22 24.28 13.01
N VAL A 125 14.15 24.99 13.33
CA VAL A 125 12.82 24.81 12.75
C VAL A 125 12.36 26.13 12.15
N GLN A 126 11.82 26.10 10.93
CA GLN A 126 11.09 27.21 10.34
C GLN A 126 9.59 26.93 10.42
N PHE A 127 8.79 27.95 10.69
CA PHE A 127 7.36 27.80 10.81
C PHE A 127 6.58 29.08 10.46
N LYS A 128 5.30 28.94 10.21
CA LYS A 128 4.37 30.02 9.91
C LYS A 128 2.99 29.70 10.43
N PHE A 129 2.15 30.71 10.54
CA PHE A 129 0.75 30.55 10.93
C PHE A 129 -0.16 30.70 9.71
N TYR A 130 -1.05 29.76 9.52
CA TYR A 130 -2.08 29.80 8.49
C TYR A 130 -3.41 30.18 9.14
N VAL A 131 -3.85 31.39 8.87
CA VAL A 131 -4.91 32.08 9.61
C VAL A 131 -6.20 32.07 8.79
N ASN A 132 -7.33 31.72 9.43
CA ASN A 132 -8.67 31.72 8.86
C ASN A 132 -8.79 30.90 7.54
N GLY A 133 -7.93 29.91 7.35
CA GLY A 133 -7.90 29.08 6.14
C GLY A 133 -7.48 29.82 4.86
N ALA A 134 -6.89 31.00 4.94
CA ALA A 134 -6.59 31.83 3.78
C ALA A 134 -5.25 32.60 3.84
N GLU A 135 -4.79 33.00 4.99
CA GLU A 135 -3.67 33.94 5.11
C GLU A 135 -2.45 33.33 5.81
N TRP A 136 -1.28 33.47 5.17
CA TRP A 136 0.00 33.13 5.76
C TRP A 136 0.55 34.30 6.57
N LYS A 137 0.76 34.12 7.88
CA LYS A 137 1.25 35.16 8.77
C LYS A 137 2.48 34.67 9.56
N VAL A 138 3.34 35.61 9.89
CA VAL A 138 4.43 35.45 10.87
C VAL A 138 4.07 36.23 12.14
N ASP A 139 4.54 35.75 13.27
CA ASP A 139 4.51 36.55 14.51
C ASP A 139 5.75 37.47 14.51
N PRO A 140 5.55 38.80 14.41
CA PRO A 140 6.69 39.75 14.37
C PRO A 140 7.47 39.83 15.71
N ALA A 141 6.93 39.29 16.79
CA ALA A 141 7.61 39.22 18.08
C ALA A 141 8.62 38.07 18.18
N GLN A 142 8.58 37.14 17.21
CA GLN A 142 9.48 35.99 17.15
C GLN A 142 10.53 36.16 16.04
N PRO A 143 11.71 35.53 16.17
CA PRO A 143 12.77 35.61 15.15
C PRO A 143 12.25 35.15 13.80
N THR A 144 12.72 35.76 12.72
CA THR A 144 12.36 35.41 11.35
C THR A 144 13.59 35.09 10.50
N VAL A 145 13.38 34.28 9.45
CA VAL A 145 14.38 33.96 8.43
C VAL A 145 13.69 33.99 7.06
N THR A 146 14.42 34.37 6.02
CA THR A 146 13.97 34.30 4.65
C THR A 146 14.54 33.03 3.99
N ASP A 147 13.68 32.17 3.47
CA ASP A 147 14.09 30.94 2.80
C ASP A 147 14.60 31.20 1.37
N ALA A 148 15.10 30.14 0.71
CA ALA A 148 15.63 30.22 -0.64
C ALA A 148 14.59 30.65 -1.70
N SER A 149 13.30 30.53 -1.39
CA SER A 149 12.17 30.95 -2.24
C SER A 149 11.68 32.35 -1.90
N SER A 150 12.43 33.12 -1.11
CA SER A 150 12.12 34.48 -0.64
C SER A 150 10.88 34.56 0.27
N ASN A 151 10.46 33.47 0.91
CA ASN A 151 9.42 33.51 1.92
C ASN A 151 10.02 33.88 3.28
N THR A 152 9.39 34.80 3.99
CA THR A 152 9.74 35.09 5.39
C THR A 152 8.96 34.14 6.29
N ASN A 153 9.68 33.37 7.12
CA ASN A 153 9.15 32.42 8.08
C ASN A 153 9.61 32.79 9.48
N ASN A 154 8.85 32.46 10.52
CA ASN A 154 9.38 32.45 11.87
C ASN A 154 10.44 31.34 12.00
N THR A 155 11.40 31.51 12.89
CA THR A 155 12.41 30.49 13.16
C THR A 155 12.59 30.27 14.66
N PHE A 156 12.93 29.04 14.97
CA PHE A 156 13.22 28.56 16.32
C PHE A 156 14.55 27.79 16.26
N ALA A 157 15.48 28.12 17.12
CA ALA A 157 16.90 27.66 17.04
C ALA A 157 17.08 26.14 17.29
N GLY A 158 16.02 25.44 17.62
CA GLY A 158 16.06 24.04 18.00
C GLY A 158 16.05 23.86 19.52
N LYS A 159 15.75 22.65 19.94
CA LYS A 159 15.59 22.25 21.34
C LYS A 159 16.17 20.87 21.57
N THR A 160 16.96 20.75 22.68
CA THR A 160 17.31 19.45 23.24
C THR A 160 16.48 19.21 24.49
N CYS A 161 16.15 18.00 24.80
CA CYS A 161 15.31 17.62 25.95
C CYS A 161 15.69 16.23 26.46
N GLU A 162 15.50 16.03 27.77
CA GLU A 162 15.59 14.71 28.39
C GLU A 162 14.35 14.51 29.29
N PRO A 163 13.61 13.42 29.11
CA PRO A 163 13.76 12.44 28.03
C PRO A 163 13.31 12.99 26.68
N ALA A 164 14.10 12.70 25.61
CA ALA A 164 13.67 12.95 24.26
C ALA A 164 12.63 11.89 23.84
N VAL A 165 11.63 12.30 23.04
CA VAL A 165 10.73 11.35 22.41
C VAL A 165 11.48 10.71 21.24
N CYS A 166 11.63 9.39 21.23
CA CYS A 166 12.09 8.69 20.05
C CYS A 166 10.93 8.51 19.08
N ASN A 167 11.09 8.99 17.85
CA ASN A 167 10.08 8.79 16.80
C ASN A 167 9.99 7.33 16.34
N GLU A 168 10.93 6.47 16.74
CA GLU A 168 10.77 5.05 16.62
C GLU A 168 9.77 4.54 17.66
N ILE A 169 8.76 3.79 17.20
CA ILE A 169 7.78 3.20 18.12
C ILE A 169 8.50 2.16 18.97
N GLY A 170 8.66 2.44 20.25
CA GLY A 170 9.14 1.49 21.25
C GLY A 170 8.19 0.28 21.40
N PRO A 171 8.45 -0.62 22.34
CA PRO A 171 7.52 -1.70 22.64
C PRO A 171 6.16 -1.12 23.04
N LEU A 172 5.10 -1.65 22.41
CA LEU A 172 3.74 -1.20 22.69
C LEU A 172 3.25 -1.79 24.03
N PRO A 173 2.28 -1.14 24.69
CA PRO A 173 1.65 -1.72 25.88
C PRO A 173 1.08 -3.11 25.60
N THR A 174 1.06 -3.96 26.64
CA THR A 174 0.43 -5.28 26.55
C THR A 174 -1.01 -5.18 26.07
N GLY A 175 -1.39 -6.02 25.11
CA GLY A 175 -2.72 -6.04 24.51
C GLY A 175 -2.92 -5.05 23.36
N VAL A 176 -1.90 -4.25 23.00
CA VAL A 176 -1.94 -3.40 21.80
C VAL A 176 -1.28 -4.15 20.65
N PHE A 177 -2.01 -4.26 19.52
CA PHE A 177 -1.48 -4.87 18.30
C PHE A 177 -0.45 -3.97 17.64
N ASP A 178 0.71 -4.53 17.34
CA ASP A 178 1.78 -3.82 16.63
C ASP A 178 1.68 -4.09 15.13
N TRP A 179 1.29 -3.08 14.36
CA TRP A 179 1.14 -3.21 12.92
C TRP A 179 2.43 -3.56 12.17
N ARG A 180 3.60 -3.39 12.79
CA ARG A 180 4.87 -3.90 12.25
C ARG A 180 4.92 -5.42 12.22
N ASP A 181 4.09 -6.09 13.02
CA ASP A 181 3.95 -7.55 13.05
C ASP A 181 2.96 -8.08 12.02
N SER A 182 2.25 -7.19 11.32
CA SER A 182 1.24 -7.57 10.33
C SER A 182 1.84 -8.41 9.20
N VAL A 183 1.15 -9.49 8.87
CA VAL A 183 1.20 -10.21 7.60
C VAL A 183 -0.21 -10.16 7.03
N MET A 184 -0.37 -9.41 5.95
CA MET A 184 -1.67 -9.10 5.37
C MET A 184 -2.02 -10.11 4.28
N TYR A 185 -3.30 -10.50 4.22
CA TYR A 185 -3.84 -11.30 3.13
C TYR A 185 -5.02 -10.54 2.50
N PHE A 186 -4.95 -10.27 1.19
CA PHE A 186 -6.05 -9.64 0.49
C PHE A 186 -7.04 -10.68 -0.02
N VAL A 187 -8.22 -10.67 0.55
CA VAL A 187 -9.35 -11.49 0.15
C VAL A 187 -10.20 -10.72 -0.86
N PHE A 188 -10.16 -11.10 -2.12
CA PHE A 188 -11.12 -10.63 -3.12
C PHE A 188 -12.41 -11.43 -2.98
N VAL A 189 -13.38 -10.91 -2.21
CA VAL A 189 -14.51 -11.67 -1.66
C VAL A 189 -15.24 -12.46 -2.71
N ASP A 190 -15.68 -11.82 -3.79
CA ASP A 190 -16.43 -12.48 -4.88
C ASP A 190 -15.72 -13.68 -5.53
N ARG A 191 -14.39 -13.73 -5.43
CA ARG A 191 -13.54 -14.73 -6.10
C ARG A 191 -12.91 -15.74 -5.14
N PHE A 192 -13.29 -15.70 -3.85
CA PHE A 192 -12.58 -16.45 -2.83
C PHE A 192 -13.23 -17.79 -2.53
N LEU A 193 -14.43 -17.80 -1.96
CA LEU A 193 -15.18 -19.00 -1.64
C LEU A 193 -16.67 -18.67 -1.54
N ASP A 194 -17.52 -19.44 -2.25
CA ASP A 194 -18.97 -19.42 -2.09
C ASP A 194 -19.34 -20.25 -0.84
N GLY A 195 -19.75 -19.56 0.23
CA GLY A 195 -20.19 -20.17 1.48
C GLY A 195 -21.70 -20.23 1.61
N ASN A 196 -22.43 -19.43 0.80
CA ASN A 196 -23.88 -19.34 0.83
C ASN A 196 -24.45 -19.07 -0.57
N GLY A 197 -24.64 -20.11 -1.38
CA GLY A 197 -25.16 -19.97 -2.73
C GLY A 197 -26.54 -19.30 -2.87
N ALA A 198 -27.20 -18.92 -1.76
CA ALA A 198 -28.48 -18.22 -1.81
C ALA A 198 -28.35 -16.70 -2.07
N ASN A 199 -27.18 -16.12 -1.87
CA ASN A 199 -26.90 -14.69 -2.13
C ASN A 199 -26.17 -14.44 -3.45
N ASN A 200 -25.94 -15.48 -4.27
CA ASN A 200 -25.24 -15.35 -5.54
C ASN A 200 -26.00 -14.44 -6.51
N CYS A 201 -25.29 -13.45 -7.02
CA CYS A 201 -25.82 -12.47 -7.97
C CYS A 201 -25.39 -12.79 -9.40
N ASN A 202 -26.21 -12.28 -10.34
CA ASN A 202 -25.89 -12.31 -11.76
C ASN A 202 -26.46 -11.06 -12.43
N VAL A 203 -25.60 -10.17 -12.87
CA VAL A 203 -25.99 -8.94 -13.58
C VAL A 203 -26.04 -9.25 -15.08
N ALA A 204 -27.21 -9.06 -15.69
CA ALA A 204 -27.41 -9.30 -17.12
C ALA A 204 -26.65 -8.27 -17.97
N GLY A 205 -26.11 -8.71 -19.10
CA GLY A 205 -25.42 -7.82 -20.07
C GLY A 205 -23.91 -7.68 -19.87
N THR A 206 -23.31 -8.39 -18.92
CA THR A 206 -21.85 -8.46 -18.78
C THR A 206 -21.20 -9.19 -19.97
N SER A 207 -19.96 -8.87 -20.29
CA SER A 207 -19.21 -9.46 -21.42
C SER A 207 -18.79 -10.93 -21.20
N GLY A 208 -19.06 -11.49 -20.04
CA GLY A 208 -18.79 -12.89 -19.73
C GLY A 208 -18.65 -13.15 -18.22
N PRO A 209 -18.53 -14.41 -17.81
CA PRO A 209 -18.48 -14.78 -16.39
C PRO A 209 -17.37 -14.12 -15.61
N ILE A 210 -16.21 -13.86 -16.23
CA ILE A 210 -15.06 -13.20 -15.56
C ILE A 210 -15.34 -11.74 -15.21
N ALA A 211 -16.29 -11.10 -15.91
CA ALA A 211 -16.72 -9.72 -15.67
C ALA A 211 -17.99 -9.62 -14.79
N ASN A 212 -18.46 -10.74 -14.24
CA ASN A 212 -19.67 -10.82 -13.41
C ASN A 212 -19.35 -11.40 -12.04
N TYR A 213 -20.30 -11.30 -11.12
CA TYR A 213 -20.23 -12.00 -9.84
C TYR A 213 -20.02 -13.50 -10.05
N GLN A 214 -19.20 -14.12 -9.19
CA GLN A 214 -18.92 -15.55 -9.20
C GLN A 214 -19.31 -16.24 -7.88
N GLY A 215 -19.92 -15.51 -6.96
CA GLY A 215 -20.58 -16.04 -5.77
C GLY A 215 -19.71 -16.18 -4.54
N GLY A 216 -18.46 -15.74 -4.55
CA GLY A 216 -17.69 -15.65 -3.30
C GLY A 216 -18.32 -14.64 -2.34
N ASP A 217 -18.34 -14.95 -1.05
CA ASP A 217 -19.10 -14.22 -0.04
C ASP A 217 -18.42 -14.18 1.34
N TRP A 218 -18.98 -13.40 2.26
CA TRP A 218 -18.47 -13.30 3.64
C TRP A 218 -18.60 -14.61 4.40
N ALA A 219 -19.59 -15.45 4.11
CA ALA A 219 -19.76 -16.76 4.72
C ALA A 219 -18.60 -17.69 4.35
N GLY A 220 -18.15 -17.67 3.09
CA GLY A 220 -16.99 -18.42 2.63
C GLY A 220 -15.69 -17.94 3.27
N VAL A 221 -15.51 -16.61 3.43
CA VAL A 221 -14.35 -16.08 4.15
C VAL A 221 -14.35 -16.51 5.62
N ARG A 222 -15.50 -16.45 6.30
CA ARG A 222 -15.68 -16.91 7.69
C ARG A 222 -15.34 -18.40 7.83
N GLN A 223 -15.75 -19.22 6.86
CA GLN A 223 -15.36 -20.63 6.84
C GLN A 223 -13.85 -20.80 6.86
N LYS A 224 -13.09 -20.07 6.03
CA LYS A 224 -11.63 -20.15 5.98
C LYS A 224 -10.94 -19.57 7.22
N ILE A 225 -11.51 -18.57 7.86
CA ILE A 225 -11.06 -18.08 9.18
C ILE A 225 -11.22 -19.21 10.24
N THR A 226 -12.38 -19.83 10.28
CA THR A 226 -12.70 -20.90 11.24
C THR A 226 -11.80 -22.12 11.06
N GLU A 227 -11.53 -22.51 9.81
CA GLU A 227 -10.62 -23.61 9.45
C GLU A 227 -9.15 -23.32 9.81
N GLY A 228 -8.79 -22.06 10.11
CA GLY A 228 -7.43 -21.66 10.46
C GLY A 228 -6.51 -21.47 9.24
N TYR A 229 -7.06 -21.37 8.03
CA TYR A 229 -6.29 -21.24 6.81
C TYR A 229 -5.29 -20.08 6.84
N PHE A 230 -5.74 -18.93 7.32
CA PHE A 230 -4.91 -17.72 7.40
C PHE A 230 -3.81 -17.86 8.46
N ASN A 231 -4.14 -18.37 9.64
CA ASN A 231 -3.17 -18.60 10.72
C ASN A 231 -2.07 -19.59 10.30
N ASP A 232 -2.41 -20.60 9.49
CA ASP A 232 -1.44 -21.57 8.93
C ASP A 232 -0.39 -20.89 8.03
N LEU A 233 -0.78 -19.84 7.31
CA LEU A 233 0.11 -19.03 6.48
C LEU A 233 0.91 -17.99 7.29
N GLY A 234 0.65 -17.86 8.60
CA GLY A 234 1.20 -16.80 9.44
C GLY A 234 0.53 -15.45 9.24
N VAL A 235 -0.64 -15.42 8.60
CA VAL A 235 -1.45 -14.23 8.38
C VAL A 235 -2.18 -13.85 9.67
N ASN A 236 -2.11 -12.58 10.03
CA ASN A 236 -2.78 -11.99 11.18
C ASN A 236 -3.53 -10.70 10.83
N THR A 237 -3.68 -10.40 9.54
CA THR A 237 -4.42 -9.24 9.05
C THR A 237 -5.12 -9.61 7.74
N LEU A 238 -6.42 -9.37 7.65
CA LEU A 238 -7.17 -9.49 6.40
C LEU A 238 -7.46 -8.10 5.84
N TRP A 239 -7.29 -7.93 4.55
CA TRP A 239 -7.89 -6.87 3.76
C TRP A 239 -8.97 -7.52 2.90
N ILE A 240 -10.22 -7.07 3.05
CA ILE A 240 -11.37 -7.56 2.27
C ILE A 240 -11.85 -6.51 1.28
N THR A 241 -12.41 -6.95 0.16
CA THR A 241 -13.02 -6.10 -0.89
C THR A 241 -13.96 -5.07 -0.28
N VAL A 242 -14.15 -3.92 -0.97
CA VAL A 242 -15.10 -2.87 -0.62
C VAL A 242 -16.47 -3.47 -0.29
N PRO A 243 -17.00 -3.25 0.94
CA PRO A 243 -18.26 -3.86 1.36
C PRO A 243 -19.51 -3.06 0.95
N PHE A 244 -19.35 -1.95 0.23
CA PHE A 244 -20.46 -1.06 -0.14
C PHE A 244 -21.35 -1.72 -1.19
N ASN A 245 -22.66 -1.34 -1.14
CA ASN A 245 -23.59 -1.70 -2.20
C ASN A 245 -23.11 -1.16 -3.56
N ASN A 246 -23.23 -1.98 -4.59
CA ASN A 246 -22.96 -1.63 -5.98
C ASN A 246 -24.25 -1.68 -6.80
N PRO A 247 -24.34 -0.99 -7.94
CA PRO A 247 -25.55 -1.03 -8.76
C PRO A 247 -25.70 -2.37 -9.50
N ASP A 248 -26.95 -2.84 -9.64
CA ASP A 248 -27.31 -4.03 -10.40
C ASP A 248 -27.36 -3.77 -11.93
N VAL A 249 -26.39 -2.99 -12.43
CA VAL A 249 -26.27 -2.64 -13.85
C VAL A 249 -24.85 -2.87 -14.33
N THR A 250 -24.69 -2.98 -15.64
CA THR A 250 -23.35 -3.05 -16.23
C THR A 250 -22.76 -1.66 -16.45
N GLY A 251 -21.44 -1.57 -16.34
CA GLY A 251 -20.64 -0.43 -16.76
C GLY A 251 -19.57 -0.86 -17.76
N GLN A 252 -19.26 0.02 -18.69
CA GLN A 252 -18.16 -0.20 -19.62
C GLN A 252 -16.83 -0.06 -18.89
N GLY A 253 -15.84 -0.86 -19.27
CA GLY A 253 -14.48 -0.75 -18.73
C GLY A 253 -13.85 0.62 -19.00
N VAL A 254 -12.85 0.97 -18.19
CA VAL A 254 -12.13 2.25 -18.31
C VAL A 254 -11.00 2.17 -19.35
N GLY A 255 -10.48 3.35 -19.79
CA GLY A 255 -9.32 3.41 -20.66
C GLY A 255 -9.53 2.77 -22.04
N GLY A 256 -10.74 2.91 -22.63
CA GLY A 256 -11.06 2.38 -23.97
C GLY A 256 -11.46 0.89 -23.99
N ASP A 257 -11.52 0.24 -22.85
CA ASP A 257 -12.07 -1.13 -22.75
C ASP A 257 -13.58 -1.11 -23.02
N THR A 258 -14.02 -1.82 -24.07
CA THR A 258 -15.42 -1.86 -24.50
C THR A 258 -16.24 -2.97 -23.83
N HIS A 259 -15.62 -3.81 -23.02
CA HIS A 259 -16.33 -4.87 -22.31
C HIS A 259 -17.24 -4.31 -21.21
N GLN A 260 -18.29 -5.04 -20.89
CA GLN A 260 -19.27 -4.67 -19.87
C GLN A 260 -19.03 -5.49 -18.61
N TYR A 261 -18.94 -4.82 -17.48
CA TYR A 261 -18.67 -5.39 -16.16
C TYR A 261 -19.87 -5.18 -15.23
N SER A 262 -20.01 -6.02 -14.23
CA SER A 262 -20.83 -5.76 -13.04
C SER A 262 -19.98 -5.13 -11.93
N GLY A 263 -20.62 -4.70 -10.84
CA GLY A 263 -19.94 -4.13 -9.67
C GLY A 263 -19.23 -5.15 -8.76
N TYR A 264 -18.96 -6.38 -9.22
CA TYR A 264 -18.39 -7.48 -8.42
C TYR A 264 -17.09 -7.14 -7.66
N HIS A 265 -16.40 -6.13 -8.12
CA HIS A 265 -15.14 -5.65 -7.53
C HIS A 265 -15.33 -4.67 -6.35
N GLY A 266 -16.55 -4.15 -6.16
CA GLY A 266 -16.88 -3.24 -5.07
C GLY A 266 -16.58 -1.74 -5.31
N TYR A 267 -15.92 -1.38 -6.41
CA TYR A 267 -15.45 0.01 -6.66
C TYR A 267 -16.49 0.91 -7.35
N TRP A 268 -17.77 0.54 -7.34
CA TRP A 268 -18.86 1.40 -7.81
C TRP A 268 -19.85 1.72 -6.68
N PRO A 269 -19.38 2.37 -5.59
CA PRO A 269 -20.23 2.57 -4.42
C PRO A 269 -21.51 3.31 -4.79
N LYS A 270 -22.65 2.67 -4.50
CA LYS A 270 -23.98 3.24 -4.66
C LYS A 270 -24.53 3.66 -3.30
N ILE A 271 -24.55 4.95 -3.08
CA ILE A 271 -24.99 5.56 -1.83
C ILE A 271 -26.33 6.24 -2.06
N ASP A 272 -27.38 5.72 -1.43
CA ASP A 272 -28.75 6.21 -1.60
C ASP A 272 -29.28 6.97 -0.39
N ALA A 273 -28.62 6.87 0.77
CA ALA A 273 -29.04 7.51 2.00
C ALA A 273 -28.41 8.90 2.20
N ASN A 274 -29.19 9.88 2.62
CA ASN A 274 -28.69 11.18 3.05
C ASN A 274 -28.09 11.15 4.47
N ASP A 275 -28.43 10.13 5.27
CA ASP A 275 -27.85 9.91 6.59
C ASP A 275 -26.56 9.09 6.45
N PRO A 276 -25.37 9.63 6.79
CA PRO A 276 -24.10 8.92 6.69
C PRO A 276 -24.00 7.68 7.59
N ALA A 277 -24.86 7.57 8.62
CA ALA A 277 -24.90 6.38 9.47
C ALA A 277 -25.73 5.23 8.89
N SER A 278 -26.48 5.48 7.83
CA SER A 278 -27.26 4.46 7.11
C SER A 278 -26.38 3.73 6.09
N LEU A 279 -25.67 2.70 6.53
CA LEU A 279 -24.72 1.97 5.72
C LEU A 279 -25.43 0.99 4.77
N ALA A 280 -25.18 1.13 3.46
CA ALA A 280 -25.63 0.18 2.46
C ALA A 280 -24.46 -0.76 2.09
N HIS A 281 -24.65 -2.06 2.31
CA HIS A 281 -23.67 -3.11 2.04
C HIS A 281 -24.01 -3.90 0.78
N GLU A 282 -23.02 -4.58 0.20
CA GLU A 282 -23.18 -5.44 -0.98
C GLU A 282 -23.91 -6.73 -0.62
N GLY A 283 -25.16 -6.83 -1.08
CA GLY A 283 -26.00 -7.99 -0.82
C GLY A 283 -25.50 -9.29 -1.45
N CYS A 284 -24.75 -9.18 -2.56
CA CYS A 284 -24.13 -10.34 -3.22
C CYS A 284 -22.99 -10.95 -2.40
N PHE A 285 -22.45 -10.23 -1.42
CA PHE A 285 -21.46 -10.75 -0.48
C PHE A 285 -22.09 -11.25 0.83
N GLY A 286 -23.40 -11.04 1.02
CA GLY A 286 -24.13 -11.48 2.19
C GLY A 286 -24.81 -10.36 2.98
N SER A 287 -25.30 -10.66 4.16
CA SER A 287 -25.93 -9.71 5.07
C SER A 287 -24.90 -8.91 5.87
N PHE A 288 -25.30 -7.73 6.38
CA PHE A 288 -24.45 -6.94 7.29
C PHE A 288 -24.07 -7.72 8.56
N ALA A 289 -24.95 -8.60 9.05
CA ALA A 289 -24.65 -9.48 10.18
C ALA A 289 -23.54 -10.50 9.85
N GLU A 290 -23.47 -10.99 8.62
CA GLU A 290 -22.39 -11.88 8.18
C GLU A 290 -21.06 -11.14 8.07
N LEU A 291 -21.06 -9.88 7.57
CA LEU A 291 -19.86 -9.02 7.58
C LEU A 291 -19.36 -8.78 9.01
N LYS A 292 -20.27 -8.39 9.91
CA LYS A 292 -19.90 -8.22 11.32
C LYS A 292 -19.38 -9.53 11.94
N GLY A 293 -20.05 -10.64 11.66
CA GLY A 293 -19.62 -11.96 12.10
C GLY A 293 -18.25 -12.38 11.55
N LEU A 294 -17.89 -11.93 10.33
CA LEU A 294 -16.54 -12.12 9.78
C LEU A 294 -15.50 -11.41 10.67
N VAL A 295 -15.75 -10.16 11.03
CA VAL A 295 -14.84 -9.39 11.88
C VAL A 295 -14.72 -10.05 13.27
N ASP A 296 -15.84 -10.45 13.88
CA ASP A 296 -15.85 -11.11 15.19
C ASP A 296 -15.08 -12.45 15.15
N ASP A 297 -15.27 -13.29 14.12
CA ASP A 297 -14.57 -14.56 13.94
C ASP A 297 -13.06 -14.36 13.71
N ALA A 298 -12.68 -13.32 12.94
CA ALA A 298 -11.29 -12.95 12.73
C ALA A 298 -10.62 -12.53 14.02
N HIS A 299 -11.26 -11.67 14.81
CA HIS A 299 -10.77 -11.24 16.12
C HIS A 299 -10.59 -12.42 17.08
N ALA A 300 -11.53 -13.37 17.09
CA ALA A 300 -11.43 -14.59 17.91
C ALA A 300 -10.21 -15.46 17.52
N LYS A 301 -9.68 -15.33 16.31
CA LYS A 301 -8.46 -15.98 15.81
C LYS A 301 -7.20 -15.12 15.92
N GLY A 302 -7.29 -13.91 16.50
CA GLY A 302 -6.17 -12.97 16.60
C GLY A 302 -5.85 -12.27 15.29
N ILE A 303 -6.79 -12.23 14.35
CA ILE A 303 -6.64 -11.63 13.01
C ILE A 303 -7.32 -10.27 13.00
N LYS A 304 -6.63 -9.24 12.53
CA LYS A 304 -7.14 -7.89 12.30
C LYS A 304 -7.84 -7.81 10.94
N VAL A 305 -8.84 -6.94 10.81
CA VAL A 305 -9.60 -6.79 9.57
C VAL A 305 -9.54 -5.35 9.07
N LEU A 306 -9.12 -5.17 7.82
CA LEU A 306 -9.23 -3.94 7.07
C LEU A 306 -10.31 -4.11 6.00
N ILE A 307 -11.20 -3.14 5.88
CA ILE A 307 -12.04 -3.02 4.70
C ILE A 307 -11.39 -2.09 3.68
N ASP A 308 -11.60 -2.41 2.41
CA ASP A 308 -11.30 -1.47 1.35
C ASP A 308 -12.31 -0.32 1.39
N TYR A 309 -11.85 0.92 1.32
CA TYR A 309 -12.70 2.11 1.38
C TYR A 309 -12.55 2.93 0.10
N ALA A 310 -13.56 2.82 -0.77
CA ALA A 310 -13.61 3.54 -2.04
C ALA A 310 -14.20 4.95 -1.80
N MET A 311 -13.33 5.95 -1.62
CA MET A 311 -13.74 7.32 -1.24
C MET A 311 -13.56 8.34 -2.35
N VAL A 312 -13.05 7.97 -3.52
CA VAL A 312 -12.81 8.93 -4.61
C VAL A 312 -14.12 9.36 -5.30
N HIS A 313 -15.05 8.43 -5.45
CA HIS A 313 -16.26 8.62 -6.25
C HIS A 313 -17.44 7.80 -5.71
N VAL A 314 -18.61 8.06 -6.28
CA VAL A 314 -19.78 7.18 -6.17
C VAL A 314 -20.25 6.77 -7.57
N HIS A 315 -21.16 5.81 -7.67
CA HIS A 315 -21.82 5.54 -8.95
C HIS A 315 -22.88 6.61 -9.25
N SER A 316 -23.03 7.02 -10.49
CA SER A 316 -23.97 8.08 -10.91
C SER A 316 -25.45 7.75 -10.66
N SER A 317 -25.81 6.49 -10.43
CA SER A 317 -27.16 6.10 -10.01
C SER A 317 -27.41 6.27 -8.50
N SER A 318 -26.44 6.74 -7.72
CA SER A 318 -26.62 7.02 -6.31
C SER A 318 -27.65 8.15 -6.11
N ALA A 319 -28.64 7.92 -5.26
CA ALA A 319 -29.60 8.99 -4.92
C ALA A 319 -28.92 10.18 -4.26
N LEU A 320 -27.86 9.95 -3.50
CA LEU A 320 -27.00 10.99 -2.91
C LEU A 320 -26.42 11.94 -3.96
N PHE A 321 -25.92 11.41 -5.08
CA PHE A 321 -25.41 12.25 -6.18
C PHE A 321 -26.49 13.12 -6.79
N SER A 322 -27.69 12.57 -6.96
CA SER A 322 -28.83 13.34 -7.48
C SER A 322 -29.32 14.42 -6.52
N ALA A 323 -29.28 14.14 -5.20
CA ALA A 323 -29.71 15.08 -4.16
C ALA A 323 -28.71 16.20 -3.89
N HIS A 324 -27.41 15.91 -4.04
CA HIS A 324 -26.30 16.80 -3.67
C HIS A 324 -25.25 16.88 -4.78
N SER A 325 -25.66 17.24 -6.01
CA SER A 325 -24.74 17.32 -7.15
C SER A 325 -23.61 18.34 -6.95
N ASP A 326 -23.79 19.33 -6.08
CA ASP A 326 -22.80 20.32 -5.65
C ASP A 326 -21.70 19.74 -4.71
N TRP A 327 -21.88 18.53 -4.22
CA TRP A 327 -20.86 17.79 -3.45
C TRP A 327 -19.85 17.07 -4.33
N PHE A 328 -20.03 17.10 -5.63
CA PHE A 328 -19.20 16.41 -6.61
C PHE A 328 -18.61 17.39 -7.61
N TRP A 329 -17.41 17.09 -8.07
CA TRP A 329 -16.81 17.88 -9.15
C TRP A 329 -17.62 17.74 -10.43
N PRO A 330 -17.85 18.82 -11.18
CA PRO A 330 -18.52 18.72 -12.46
C PRO A 330 -17.63 17.97 -13.47
N ASN A 331 -18.23 17.11 -14.30
CA ASN A 331 -17.52 16.47 -15.41
C ASN A 331 -17.27 17.49 -16.54
N ASN A 332 -16.38 18.44 -16.29
CA ASN A 332 -16.10 19.57 -17.16
C ASN A 332 -14.66 20.06 -16.97
N ASN A 333 -13.86 20.08 -18.02
CA ASN A 333 -12.46 20.50 -17.99
C ASN A 333 -12.26 22.03 -18.09
N GLY A 334 -13.32 22.82 -18.12
CA GLY A 334 -13.25 24.28 -18.28
C GLY A 334 -12.91 24.77 -19.71
N LYS A 335 -12.74 23.85 -20.67
CA LYS A 335 -12.36 24.13 -22.06
C LYS A 335 -13.39 23.62 -23.08
N GLY A 336 -14.60 23.31 -22.59
CA GLY A 336 -15.70 22.81 -23.41
C GLY A 336 -15.72 21.28 -23.62
N GLY A 337 -14.90 20.53 -22.88
CA GLY A 337 -14.86 19.06 -22.91
C GLY A 337 -15.18 18.45 -21.56
N ASN A 338 -15.22 17.11 -21.49
CA ASN A 338 -15.35 16.36 -20.23
C ASN A 338 -14.09 16.49 -19.37
N CYS A 339 -14.18 16.12 -18.09
CA CYS A 339 -13.05 15.98 -17.19
C CYS A 339 -12.94 14.51 -16.73
N ILE A 340 -12.80 13.60 -17.69
CA ILE A 340 -12.48 12.21 -17.45
C ILE A 340 -10.96 12.06 -17.41
N CYS A 341 -10.46 11.35 -16.41
CA CYS A 341 -9.03 11.13 -16.24
C CYS A 341 -8.45 10.37 -17.44
N GLY A 342 -7.37 10.90 -18.03
CA GLY A 342 -6.75 10.31 -19.23
C GLY A 342 -7.40 10.71 -20.56
N GLU A 343 -8.56 11.39 -20.54
CA GLU A 343 -9.22 11.91 -21.74
C GLU A 343 -9.17 13.45 -21.77
N GLY A 344 -10.05 14.10 -21.01
CA GLY A 344 -10.14 15.56 -20.95
C GLY A 344 -9.35 16.19 -19.81
N CYS A 345 -8.92 15.41 -18.84
CA CYS A 345 -8.16 15.81 -17.66
C CYS A 345 -7.00 14.82 -17.40
N SER A 346 -5.95 15.28 -16.71
CA SER A 346 -4.76 14.47 -16.40
C SER A 346 -5.00 13.55 -15.21
N TRP A 347 -4.43 12.34 -15.25
CA TRP A 347 -4.36 11.42 -14.11
C TRP A 347 -3.45 11.93 -12.97
N ASP A 348 -2.41 12.70 -13.30
CA ASP A 348 -1.34 13.02 -12.36
C ASP A 348 -1.17 14.52 -12.07
N ALA A 349 -1.49 15.37 -13.05
CA ALA A 349 -1.28 16.80 -12.92
C ALA A 349 -2.36 17.46 -12.05
N MET A 350 -1.93 18.32 -11.10
CA MET A 350 -2.84 19.19 -10.36
C MET A 350 -3.39 20.31 -11.26
N PRO A 351 -4.63 20.72 -11.08
CA PRO A 351 -5.64 20.22 -10.13
C PRO A 351 -6.45 19.02 -10.65
N ASP A 352 -6.18 18.56 -11.86
CA ASP A 352 -7.01 17.58 -12.57
C ASP A 352 -7.13 16.26 -11.78
N ARG A 353 -6.03 15.76 -11.25
CA ARG A 353 -6.00 14.47 -10.54
C ARG A 353 -6.95 14.38 -9.35
N GLU A 354 -7.28 15.51 -8.71
CA GLU A 354 -8.17 15.56 -7.53
C GLU A 354 -9.61 15.96 -7.89
N ARG A 355 -9.95 16.01 -9.18
CA ARG A 355 -11.29 16.38 -9.65
C ARG A 355 -11.79 15.59 -10.85
N CYS A 356 -10.91 14.90 -11.59
CA CYS A 356 -11.34 14.15 -12.77
C CYS A 356 -12.14 12.92 -12.40
N TRP A 357 -13.16 12.60 -13.17
CA TRP A 357 -13.94 11.38 -13.04
C TRP A 357 -13.17 10.22 -13.63
N PHE A 358 -13.15 9.07 -12.99
CA PHE A 358 -12.48 7.87 -13.55
C PHE A 358 -13.17 7.37 -14.81
N THR A 359 -14.49 7.55 -14.89
CA THR A 359 -15.31 7.29 -16.06
C THR A 359 -16.60 8.12 -15.96
N GLY A 360 -17.38 8.20 -17.05
CA GLY A 360 -18.58 9.06 -17.11
C GLY A 360 -19.69 8.72 -16.12
N TYR A 361 -19.65 7.53 -15.50
CA TYR A 361 -20.62 7.12 -14.50
C TYR A 361 -20.08 7.08 -13.06
N LEU A 362 -18.86 7.62 -12.80
CA LEU A 362 -18.25 7.70 -11.48
C LEU A 362 -17.97 9.17 -11.09
N PRO A 363 -18.99 9.93 -10.67
CA PRO A 363 -18.83 11.30 -10.19
C PRO A 363 -17.87 11.36 -9.01
N HIS A 364 -16.86 12.22 -9.15
CA HIS A 364 -15.78 12.40 -8.18
C HIS A 364 -16.20 13.37 -7.07
N TRP A 365 -16.00 12.99 -5.82
CA TRP A 365 -16.28 13.82 -4.65
C TRP A 365 -15.50 15.14 -4.67
N ASN A 366 -16.16 16.23 -4.32
CA ASN A 366 -15.54 17.52 -4.07
C ASN A 366 -15.35 17.74 -2.56
N TYR A 367 -14.26 17.25 -2.02
CA TYR A 367 -13.96 17.40 -0.60
C TYR A 367 -13.49 18.79 -0.17
N THR A 368 -13.32 19.73 -1.10
CA THR A 368 -13.21 21.15 -0.75
C THR A 368 -14.55 21.70 -0.24
N ASN A 369 -15.69 21.04 -0.56
CA ASN A 369 -16.97 21.30 0.05
C ASN A 369 -17.03 20.67 1.46
N PRO A 370 -17.16 21.47 2.55
CA PRO A 370 -17.16 20.92 3.91
C PRO A 370 -18.31 19.95 4.20
N ALA A 371 -19.49 20.14 3.60
CA ALA A 371 -20.63 19.24 3.82
C ALA A 371 -20.40 17.86 3.17
N ALA A 372 -19.84 17.83 1.96
CA ALA A 372 -19.44 16.60 1.28
C ALA A 372 -18.39 15.84 2.09
N ARG A 373 -17.38 16.55 2.58
CA ARG A 373 -16.31 15.99 3.38
C ARG A 373 -16.81 15.44 4.72
N ASP A 374 -17.62 16.21 5.46
CA ASP A 374 -18.19 15.76 6.75
C ASP A 374 -19.08 14.53 6.57
N TYR A 375 -19.93 14.49 5.52
CA TYR A 375 -20.72 13.31 5.19
C TYR A 375 -19.85 12.08 4.98
N SER A 376 -18.84 12.16 4.10
CA SER A 376 -18.01 11.03 3.75
C SER A 376 -17.15 10.55 4.92
N VAL A 377 -16.57 11.48 5.70
CA VAL A 377 -15.78 11.14 6.90
C VAL A 377 -16.68 10.52 7.98
N THR A 378 -17.89 11.04 8.18
CA THR A 378 -18.84 10.46 9.13
C THR A 378 -19.23 9.04 8.71
N ASN A 379 -19.51 8.81 7.43
CA ASN A 379 -19.81 7.49 6.90
C ASN A 379 -18.64 6.51 7.15
N ALA A 380 -17.40 6.94 6.90
CA ALA A 380 -16.21 6.10 7.18
C ALA A 380 -16.12 5.72 8.68
N VAL A 381 -16.35 6.68 9.58
CA VAL A 381 -16.35 6.42 11.02
C VAL A 381 -17.49 5.48 11.44
N GLU A 382 -18.66 5.60 10.82
CA GLU A 382 -19.79 4.71 11.08
C GLU A 382 -19.53 3.27 10.61
N TRP A 383 -18.85 3.07 9.49
CA TRP A 383 -18.38 1.72 9.10
C TRP A 383 -17.52 1.08 10.21
N VAL A 384 -16.58 1.85 10.78
CA VAL A 384 -15.76 1.34 11.90
C VAL A 384 -16.62 1.00 13.13
N LYS A 385 -17.51 1.91 13.53
CA LYS A 385 -18.36 1.71 14.72
C LYS A 385 -19.30 0.51 14.60
N GLN A 386 -19.89 0.31 13.42
CA GLN A 386 -20.92 -0.70 13.25
C GLN A 386 -20.33 -2.09 12.95
N THR A 387 -19.15 -2.18 12.32
CA THR A 387 -18.50 -3.46 11.98
C THR A 387 -17.41 -3.88 12.94
N GLY A 388 -16.73 -2.93 13.59
CA GLY A 388 -15.59 -3.20 14.47
C GLY A 388 -14.27 -3.45 13.73
N VAL A 389 -14.13 -3.05 12.46
CA VAL A 389 -12.89 -3.20 11.69
C VAL A 389 -11.74 -2.40 12.29
N ASP A 390 -10.51 -2.88 12.08
CA ASP A 390 -9.28 -2.35 12.69
C ASP A 390 -8.56 -1.34 11.80
N GLY A 391 -8.99 -1.17 10.56
CA GLY A 391 -8.34 -0.27 9.63
C GLY A 391 -9.03 -0.15 8.27
N PHE A 392 -8.45 0.71 7.43
CA PHE A 392 -8.85 0.89 6.04
C PHE A 392 -7.68 0.67 5.07
N ARG A 393 -7.97 0.05 3.95
CA ARG A 393 -7.22 0.30 2.72
C ARG A 393 -7.92 1.45 2.01
N ALA A 394 -7.23 2.57 1.89
CA ALA A 394 -7.73 3.77 1.23
C ALA A 394 -7.44 3.69 -0.28
N ASP A 395 -8.51 3.51 -1.07
CA ASP A 395 -8.44 3.37 -2.53
C ASP A 395 -7.97 4.66 -3.19
N ALA A 396 -7.08 4.55 -4.19
CA ALA A 396 -6.64 5.64 -5.08
C ALA A 396 -6.40 6.99 -4.37
N ILE A 397 -5.72 6.99 -3.21
CA ILE A 397 -5.59 8.15 -2.31
C ILE A 397 -4.96 9.39 -2.97
N LYS A 398 -4.15 9.21 -4.03
CA LYS A 398 -3.58 10.35 -4.77
C LYS A 398 -4.62 11.24 -5.46
N HIS A 399 -5.85 10.75 -5.60
CA HIS A 399 -6.98 11.45 -6.21
C HIS A 399 -7.89 12.13 -5.17
N VAL A 400 -7.55 12.08 -3.89
CA VAL A 400 -8.37 12.61 -2.80
C VAL A 400 -7.76 13.87 -2.23
N ASP A 401 -8.57 14.93 -2.05
CA ASP A 401 -8.12 16.14 -1.36
C ASP A 401 -7.64 15.79 0.04
N ILE A 402 -6.45 16.28 0.39
CA ILE A 402 -5.75 15.95 1.64
C ILE A 402 -6.56 16.31 2.90
N SER A 403 -7.48 17.28 2.81
CA SER A 403 -8.33 17.67 3.94
C SER A 403 -9.24 16.54 4.42
N TRP A 404 -9.72 15.70 3.48
CA TRP A 404 -10.50 14.52 3.83
C TRP A 404 -9.70 13.54 4.71
N LEU A 405 -8.46 13.24 4.30
CA LEU A 405 -7.60 12.31 5.03
C LEU A 405 -7.24 12.82 6.43
N ASN A 406 -6.92 14.11 6.54
CA ASN A 406 -6.61 14.75 7.81
C ASN A 406 -7.83 14.72 8.76
N GLU A 407 -9.01 15.01 8.24
CA GLU A 407 -10.26 15.01 9.03
C GLU A 407 -10.60 13.57 9.45
N LEU A 408 -10.52 12.60 8.55
CA LEU A 408 -10.72 11.18 8.89
C LEU A 408 -9.77 10.73 10.01
N ARG A 409 -8.48 11.01 9.89
CA ARG A 409 -7.50 10.64 10.94
C ARG A 409 -7.86 11.29 12.28
N SER A 410 -8.26 12.55 12.28
CA SER A 410 -8.69 13.25 13.48
C SER A 410 -9.92 12.60 14.12
N ARG A 411 -10.95 12.33 13.31
CA ARG A 411 -12.19 11.70 13.77
C ARG A 411 -11.96 10.27 14.28
N ILE A 412 -11.16 9.49 13.60
CA ILE A 412 -10.77 8.14 14.06
C ILE A 412 -10.09 8.21 15.45
N LYS A 413 -9.21 9.17 15.66
CA LYS A 413 -8.56 9.34 16.97
C LYS A 413 -9.55 9.68 18.07
N THR A 414 -10.46 10.61 17.84
CA THR A 414 -11.40 11.08 18.87
C THR A 414 -12.58 10.13 19.09
N ASP A 415 -13.14 9.58 18.01
CA ASP A 415 -14.41 8.87 18.06
C ASP A 415 -14.24 7.36 18.25
N ILE A 416 -13.08 6.82 17.89
CA ILE A 416 -12.75 5.38 17.95
C ILE A 416 -11.62 5.13 18.94
N THR A 417 -10.39 5.52 18.61
CA THR A 417 -9.19 5.11 19.34
C THR A 417 -9.18 5.58 20.79
N ALA A 418 -9.59 6.82 21.06
CA ALA A 418 -9.61 7.37 22.42
C ALA A 418 -10.65 6.69 23.34
N LYS A 419 -11.59 5.93 22.77
CA LYS A 419 -12.61 5.19 23.53
C LYS A 419 -12.23 3.75 23.84
N GLN A 420 -11.13 3.27 23.30
CA GLN A 420 -10.61 1.90 23.52
C GLN A 420 -9.68 1.85 24.73
N THR A 421 -9.66 0.72 25.43
CA THR A 421 -8.77 0.49 26.60
C THR A 421 -8.12 -0.89 26.49
N PRO A 422 -6.80 -0.99 26.24
CA PRO A 422 -5.91 0.10 25.84
C PRO A 422 -6.25 0.65 24.45
N PRO A 423 -5.91 1.92 24.16
CA PRO A 423 -6.10 2.49 22.84
C PRO A 423 -5.37 1.67 21.77
N GLN A 424 -6.08 1.28 20.71
CA GLN A 424 -5.50 0.56 19.57
C GLN A 424 -5.15 1.55 18.46
N ARG A 425 -4.08 1.28 17.72
CA ARG A 425 -3.79 2.05 16.51
C ARG A 425 -4.73 1.58 15.39
N PHE A 426 -5.61 2.43 14.91
CA PHE A 426 -6.39 2.18 13.71
C PHE A 426 -5.50 2.35 12.49
N TYR A 427 -5.30 1.29 11.71
CA TYR A 427 -4.35 1.28 10.61
C TYR A 427 -4.99 1.75 9.31
N MET A 428 -4.39 2.76 8.68
CA MET A 428 -4.80 3.24 7.38
C MET A 428 -3.64 3.09 6.39
N VAL A 429 -3.80 2.23 5.41
CA VAL A 429 -2.86 2.03 4.31
C VAL A 429 -3.46 2.52 3.01
N GLY A 430 -2.76 3.39 2.27
CA GLY A 430 -3.25 3.97 1.03
C GLY A 430 -2.69 3.32 -0.22
N GLU A 431 -3.41 3.48 -1.31
CA GLU A 431 -2.93 3.12 -2.62
C GLU A 431 -2.62 4.38 -3.43
N THR A 432 -1.34 4.53 -3.80
CA THR A 432 -0.87 5.46 -4.83
C THR A 432 -0.19 4.66 -5.91
N TYR A 433 -0.86 4.49 -7.05
CA TYR A 433 -0.34 3.73 -8.18
C TYR A 433 0.78 4.51 -8.86
N ASP A 434 2.00 4.38 -8.33
CA ASP A 434 3.21 5.02 -8.85
C ASP A 434 4.44 4.14 -8.55
N PHE A 435 5.12 3.69 -9.60
CA PHE A 435 6.26 2.78 -9.50
C PHE A 435 7.61 3.49 -9.40
N GLY A 436 7.64 4.81 -9.57
CA GLY A 436 8.89 5.58 -9.66
C GLY A 436 9.06 6.64 -8.58
N ASN A 437 8.00 7.29 -8.19
CA ASN A 437 8.07 8.49 -7.35
C ASN A 437 7.72 8.21 -5.88
N ARG A 438 8.74 7.87 -5.09
CA ARG A 438 8.58 7.63 -3.64
C ARG A 438 8.12 8.87 -2.86
N ASP A 439 8.43 10.07 -3.34
CA ASP A 439 8.05 11.31 -2.64
C ASP A 439 6.54 11.55 -2.71
N VAL A 440 5.91 11.18 -3.84
CA VAL A 440 4.43 11.22 -3.93
C VAL A 440 3.81 10.28 -2.91
N LEU A 441 4.29 9.04 -2.79
CA LEU A 441 3.79 8.12 -1.77
C LEU A 441 4.00 8.71 -0.36
N LYS A 442 5.21 9.22 -0.09
CA LYS A 442 5.60 9.78 1.21
C LYS A 442 4.71 10.95 1.63
N SER A 443 4.25 11.77 0.69
CA SER A 443 3.42 12.95 0.98
C SER A 443 2.11 12.62 1.70
N TYR A 444 1.61 11.40 1.56
CA TYR A 444 0.41 10.91 2.24
C TYR A 444 0.71 10.13 3.54
N VAL A 445 1.97 9.87 3.87
CA VAL A 445 2.35 9.05 5.03
C VAL A 445 2.75 9.93 6.20
N ASP A 446 1.91 9.97 7.20
CA ASP A 446 2.13 10.52 8.53
C ASP A 446 1.14 9.88 9.50
N PRO A 447 1.55 8.90 10.30
CA PRO A 447 0.65 8.22 11.24
C PRO A 447 -0.03 9.13 12.26
N SER A 448 0.47 10.37 12.43
CA SER A 448 -0.11 11.35 13.34
C SER A 448 -1.30 12.10 12.74
N THR A 449 -1.29 12.35 11.43
CA THR A 449 -2.28 13.21 10.75
C THR A 449 -2.89 12.58 9.51
N LYS A 450 -2.21 11.60 8.90
CA LYS A 450 -2.57 10.99 7.61
C LYS A 450 -2.57 9.46 7.69
N LEU A 451 -2.03 8.81 6.65
CA LEU A 451 -1.88 7.35 6.57
C LEU A 451 -0.76 6.83 7.48
N ASP A 452 -0.90 5.60 7.92
CA ASP A 452 0.16 4.83 8.57
C ASP A 452 1.22 4.33 7.61
N GLY A 453 0.84 4.12 6.36
CA GLY A 453 1.71 3.67 5.28
C GLY A 453 0.97 3.64 3.95
N GLN A 454 1.66 3.18 2.92
CA GLN A 454 1.12 2.94 1.60
C GLN A 454 1.59 1.59 1.06
N PHE A 455 0.96 1.10 0.01
CA PHE A 455 1.49 0.01 -0.79
C PHE A 455 2.75 0.49 -1.51
N ASP A 456 3.89 -0.17 -1.25
CA ASP A 456 5.20 0.28 -1.74
C ASP A 456 5.42 -0.21 -3.19
N PHE A 457 4.77 0.46 -4.14
CA PHE A 457 4.90 0.19 -5.58
C PHE A 457 6.34 0.34 -6.09
N PRO A 458 7.13 1.35 -5.66
CA PRO A 458 8.53 1.44 -6.03
C PRO A 458 9.37 0.23 -5.56
N LEU A 459 9.18 -0.23 -4.32
CA LEU A 459 9.84 -1.46 -3.85
C LEU A 459 9.37 -2.68 -4.63
N ARG A 460 8.05 -2.81 -4.85
CA ARG A 460 7.49 -3.90 -5.65
C ARG A 460 8.17 -3.99 -7.02
N LYS A 461 8.36 -2.86 -7.70
CA LYS A 461 9.01 -2.83 -9.01
C LYS A 461 10.41 -3.43 -8.95
N VAL A 462 11.27 -2.91 -8.08
CA VAL A 462 12.66 -3.38 -7.97
C VAL A 462 12.71 -4.85 -7.52
N LEU A 463 11.85 -5.28 -6.61
CA LEU A 463 11.77 -6.65 -6.13
C LEU A 463 11.38 -7.62 -7.25
N VAL A 464 10.36 -7.30 -8.02
CA VAL A 464 9.90 -8.13 -9.16
C VAL A 464 10.98 -8.20 -10.25
N GLU A 465 11.55 -7.07 -10.62
CA GLU A 465 12.61 -7.01 -11.63
C GLU A 465 13.89 -7.76 -11.19
N SER A 466 14.23 -7.71 -9.90
CA SER A 466 15.42 -8.40 -9.38
C SER A 466 15.19 -9.88 -9.19
N VAL A 467 14.13 -10.28 -8.49
CA VAL A 467 13.96 -11.67 -8.02
C VAL A 467 13.21 -12.54 -9.02
N LEU A 468 12.10 -12.02 -9.59
CA LEU A 468 11.24 -12.81 -10.47
C LEU A 468 11.75 -12.77 -11.91
N MET A 469 11.92 -11.58 -12.46
CA MET A 469 12.30 -11.38 -13.87
C MET A 469 13.80 -11.44 -14.10
N ARG A 470 14.61 -11.14 -13.09
CA ARG A 470 16.08 -11.14 -13.10
C ARG A 470 16.70 -10.16 -14.12
N THR A 471 16.00 -9.07 -14.41
CA THR A 471 16.45 -7.99 -15.29
C THR A 471 17.32 -6.95 -14.57
N VAL A 472 17.23 -6.91 -13.22
CA VAL A 472 18.00 -6.03 -12.33
C VAL A 472 18.76 -6.92 -11.34
N LYS A 473 19.93 -6.51 -10.85
CA LYS A 473 20.79 -7.30 -9.97
C LYS A 473 20.22 -7.39 -8.54
N MET A 474 20.61 -8.43 -7.80
CA MET A 474 20.28 -8.52 -6.36
C MET A 474 20.97 -7.44 -5.55
N SER A 475 22.17 -7.00 -5.97
CA SER A 475 22.85 -5.84 -5.35
C SER A 475 22.05 -4.54 -5.50
N ASP A 476 21.34 -4.33 -6.61
CA ASP A 476 20.50 -3.14 -6.79
C ASP A 476 19.28 -3.18 -5.88
N LEU A 477 18.64 -4.36 -5.71
CA LEU A 477 17.59 -4.55 -4.71
C LEU A 477 18.09 -4.24 -3.29
N ALA A 478 19.28 -4.78 -2.93
CA ALA A 478 19.87 -4.52 -1.62
C ALA A 478 20.11 -3.03 -1.38
N ASN A 479 20.65 -2.32 -2.39
CA ASN A 479 20.88 -0.87 -2.33
C ASN A 479 19.57 -0.09 -2.23
N PHE A 480 18.58 -0.43 -3.06
CA PHE A 480 17.26 0.20 -2.98
C PHE A 480 16.66 0.05 -1.58
N MET A 481 16.65 -1.16 -1.05
CA MET A 481 16.07 -1.43 0.27
C MET A 481 16.82 -0.73 1.40
N ASN A 482 18.15 -0.56 1.29
CA ASN A 482 18.91 0.25 2.26
C ASN A 482 18.42 1.69 2.31
N GLY A 483 18.18 2.31 1.15
CA GLY A 483 17.63 3.66 1.06
C GLY A 483 16.13 3.77 1.34
N ASN A 484 15.41 2.65 1.38
CA ASN A 484 13.95 2.64 1.52
C ASN A 484 13.47 2.42 2.96
N GLU A 485 14.28 1.80 3.83
CA GLU A 485 13.85 1.29 5.14
C GLU A 485 13.25 2.36 6.06
N TYR A 486 13.76 3.59 6.00
CA TYR A 486 13.26 4.73 6.79
C TYR A 486 12.81 5.91 5.92
N PHE A 487 12.76 5.75 4.62
CA PHE A 487 12.43 6.82 3.69
C PHE A 487 11.06 7.45 3.98
N TYR A 488 10.08 6.63 4.33
CA TYR A 488 8.71 7.06 4.61
C TYR A 488 8.49 7.53 6.05
N GLY A 489 9.53 7.50 6.88
CA GLY A 489 9.48 7.85 8.29
C GLY A 489 9.59 6.63 9.22
N ALA A 490 10.15 6.84 10.41
CA ALA A 490 10.41 5.77 11.38
C ALA A 490 9.14 5.07 11.87
N ASN A 491 8.02 5.81 11.96
CA ASN A 491 6.72 5.32 12.41
C ASN A 491 5.84 4.79 11.29
N ALA A 492 6.27 4.91 10.04
CA ALA A 492 5.54 4.39 8.89
C ALA A 492 5.55 2.86 8.89
N VAL A 493 4.41 2.27 8.56
CA VAL A 493 4.26 0.83 8.32
C VAL A 493 3.77 0.65 6.89
N MET A 494 4.73 0.59 5.96
CA MET A 494 4.42 0.37 4.54
C MET A 494 3.95 -1.05 4.30
N SER A 495 3.00 -1.24 3.39
CA SER A 495 2.64 -2.58 2.91
C SER A 495 3.54 -2.96 1.75
N THR A 496 4.28 -4.05 1.91
CA THR A 496 5.21 -4.58 0.91
C THR A 496 4.56 -5.75 0.17
N PHE A 497 4.70 -5.82 -1.16
CA PHE A 497 3.95 -6.79 -1.95
C PHE A 497 4.63 -7.13 -3.28
N VAL A 498 4.15 -8.17 -3.94
CA VAL A 498 4.54 -8.54 -5.31
C VAL A 498 3.37 -8.50 -6.28
N GLY A 499 2.16 -8.81 -5.83
CA GLY A 499 0.93 -8.83 -6.64
C GLY A 499 -0.26 -8.22 -5.90
N ASN A 500 -1.23 -7.72 -6.67
CA ASN A 500 -2.54 -7.25 -6.22
C ASN A 500 -3.58 -7.45 -7.32
N HIS A 501 -4.80 -6.97 -7.11
CA HIS A 501 -5.93 -7.15 -8.03
C HIS A 501 -5.87 -6.27 -9.30
N ASP A 502 -4.94 -5.30 -9.38
CA ASP A 502 -4.77 -4.41 -10.53
C ASP A 502 -3.60 -4.81 -11.42
N LEU A 503 -2.86 -5.83 -11.02
CA LEU A 503 -1.66 -6.31 -11.70
C LEU A 503 -1.84 -7.75 -12.16
N PRO A 504 -1.19 -8.15 -13.26
CA PRO A 504 -1.15 -9.55 -13.68
C PRO A 504 -0.58 -10.45 -12.58
N ARG A 505 -1.00 -11.70 -12.54
CA ARG A 505 -0.52 -12.67 -11.57
C ARG A 505 0.98 -12.86 -11.66
N VAL A 506 1.64 -12.70 -10.55
CA VAL A 506 3.11 -12.66 -10.44
C VAL A 506 3.81 -13.96 -10.84
N ILE A 507 3.11 -15.09 -10.80
CA ILE A 507 3.65 -16.38 -11.23
C ILE A 507 4.12 -16.35 -12.69
N HIS A 508 3.47 -15.56 -13.54
CA HIS A 508 3.87 -15.42 -14.95
C HIS A 508 5.15 -14.59 -15.12
N LEU A 509 5.36 -13.58 -14.28
CA LEU A 509 6.61 -12.83 -14.23
C LEU A 509 7.76 -13.71 -13.76
N ALA A 510 7.52 -14.58 -12.79
CA ALA A 510 8.46 -15.58 -12.30
C ALA A 510 8.81 -16.65 -13.36
N ALA A 511 7.88 -16.97 -14.26
CA ALA A 511 8.08 -17.91 -15.36
C ALA A 511 8.76 -17.29 -16.58
N ASN A 512 9.16 -16.01 -16.54
CA ASN A 512 9.60 -15.23 -17.70
C ASN A 512 8.56 -15.20 -18.85
N SER A 513 7.30 -15.47 -18.55
CA SER A 513 6.23 -15.40 -19.53
C SER A 513 5.87 -13.93 -19.73
N ARG A 514 6.25 -13.37 -20.86
CA ARG A 514 5.79 -12.05 -21.24
C ARG A 514 4.33 -12.13 -21.65
N LEU A 515 3.46 -11.57 -20.84
CA LEU A 515 2.02 -11.51 -21.12
C LEU A 515 1.66 -10.35 -22.04
N TRP A 516 2.52 -9.36 -22.11
CA TRP A 516 2.41 -8.11 -22.87
C TRP A 516 3.79 -7.59 -23.16
N GLY A 517 3.99 -6.75 -24.15
CA GLY A 517 5.26 -6.26 -24.68
C GLY A 517 6.42 -6.13 -23.70
N ASP A 518 7.03 -4.98 -23.62
CA ASP A 518 8.20 -4.77 -22.74
C ASP A 518 7.86 -4.32 -21.33
N ASN A 519 6.61 -3.91 -21.10
CA ASN A 519 6.16 -3.41 -19.82
C ASN A 519 5.56 -4.52 -18.96
N GLN A 520 6.38 -5.09 -18.08
CA GLN A 520 5.96 -6.17 -17.19
C GLN A 520 5.28 -5.67 -15.90
N ALA A 521 5.21 -4.37 -15.71
CA ALA A 521 4.46 -3.76 -14.61
C ALA A 521 3.04 -3.37 -15.04
N SER A 522 2.77 -3.29 -16.35
CA SER A 522 1.45 -2.95 -16.87
C SER A 522 0.50 -4.14 -16.83
N ASP A 523 -0.74 -3.86 -17.13
CA ASP A 523 -1.77 -4.87 -17.23
C ASP A 523 -1.58 -5.75 -18.49
N GLY A 524 -1.95 -7.00 -18.40
CA GLY A 524 -2.00 -7.92 -19.52
C GLY A 524 -3.38 -7.95 -20.18
N LYS A 525 -4.04 -6.80 -20.36
CA LYS A 525 -5.42 -6.71 -20.84
C LYS A 525 -5.66 -7.37 -22.18
N ASP A 526 -4.69 -7.32 -23.07
CA ASP A 526 -4.74 -7.98 -24.39
C ASP A 526 -4.94 -9.51 -24.28
N ARG A 527 -4.58 -10.12 -23.15
CA ARG A 527 -4.75 -11.54 -22.87
C ARG A 527 -5.83 -11.87 -21.83
N SER A 528 -6.48 -10.85 -21.26
CA SER A 528 -7.49 -11.05 -20.22
C SER A 528 -8.75 -11.73 -20.75
N TRP A 529 -9.08 -11.52 -22.01
CA TRP A 529 -10.29 -12.04 -22.66
C TRP A 529 -10.03 -13.18 -23.62
N ALA A 530 -8.84 -13.24 -24.19
CA ALA A 530 -8.45 -14.27 -25.16
C ALA A 530 -7.04 -14.78 -24.90
N ASN A 531 -6.79 -16.07 -25.15
CA ASN A 531 -5.49 -16.70 -24.91
C ASN A 531 -4.99 -16.53 -23.46
N GLN A 532 -5.89 -16.67 -22.51
CA GLN A 532 -5.61 -16.55 -21.09
C GLN A 532 -4.49 -17.51 -20.67
N PRO A 533 -3.52 -17.03 -19.87
CA PRO A 533 -2.38 -17.84 -19.49
C PRO A 533 -2.77 -18.97 -18.54
N THR A 534 -2.16 -20.13 -18.73
CA THR A 534 -2.30 -21.28 -17.84
C THR A 534 -1.22 -21.26 -16.76
N ILE A 535 -1.38 -22.09 -15.74
CA ILE A 535 -0.39 -22.26 -14.70
C ILE A 535 0.94 -22.74 -15.31
N PRO A 536 2.11 -22.16 -14.98
CA PRO A 536 3.40 -22.63 -15.44
C PRO A 536 3.68 -24.08 -15.02
N ALA A 537 4.25 -24.86 -15.92
CA ALA A 537 4.63 -26.26 -15.63
C ALA A 537 5.97 -26.33 -14.86
N GLU A 538 6.84 -25.37 -15.08
CA GLU A 538 8.21 -25.35 -14.60
C GLU A 538 8.27 -25.01 -13.11
N ARG A 539 9.01 -25.82 -12.36
CA ARG A 539 9.26 -25.65 -10.93
C ARG A 539 9.95 -24.32 -10.60
N GLU A 540 10.83 -23.88 -11.48
CA GLU A 540 11.62 -22.65 -11.31
C GLU A 540 10.77 -21.41 -11.06
N ALA A 541 9.61 -21.29 -11.71
CA ALA A 541 8.69 -20.17 -11.48
C ALA A 541 8.22 -20.10 -10.02
N PHE A 542 7.88 -21.24 -9.45
CA PHE A 542 7.44 -21.36 -8.05
C PHE A 542 8.59 -21.14 -7.05
N GLU A 543 9.80 -21.56 -7.39
CA GLU A 543 11.00 -21.31 -6.58
C GLU A 543 11.36 -19.82 -6.55
N ARG A 544 11.29 -19.13 -7.68
CA ARG A 544 11.51 -17.68 -7.76
C ARG A 544 10.46 -16.92 -6.99
N LEU A 545 9.18 -17.30 -7.11
CA LEU A 545 8.10 -16.67 -6.36
C LEU A 545 8.27 -16.89 -4.84
N ALA A 546 8.68 -18.08 -4.43
CA ALA A 546 9.03 -18.37 -3.04
C ALA A 546 10.18 -17.49 -2.53
N ASN A 547 11.20 -17.19 -3.37
CA ASN A 547 12.28 -16.27 -3.02
C ASN A 547 11.80 -14.82 -2.87
N ALA A 548 10.87 -14.36 -3.72
CA ALA A 548 10.28 -13.03 -3.57
C ALA A 548 9.52 -12.90 -2.25
N PHE A 549 8.74 -13.90 -1.89
CA PHE A 549 8.09 -13.94 -0.59
C PHE A 549 9.09 -14.05 0.58
N ALA A 550 10.23 -14.74 0.40
CA ALA A 550 11.27 -14.76 1.41
C ALA A 550 11.83 -13.34 1.66
N VAL A 551 12.02 -12.51 0.61
CA VAL A 551 12.40 -11.10 0.78
C VAL A 551 11.33 -10.35 1.57
N LEU A 552 10.05 -10.49 1.21
CA LEU A 552 8.97 -9.79 1.92
C LEU A 552 8.89 -10.22 3.39
N MET A 553 8.92 -11.53 3.66
CA MET A 553 8.73 -12.07 5.01
C MET A 553 9.93 -11.84 5.94
N THR A 554 11.10 -11.52 5.41
CA THR A 554 12.31 -11.29 6.20
C THR A 554 12.70 -9.82 6.33
N ASN A 555 11.84 -8.90 5.88
CA ASN A 555 12.09 -7.46 5.95
C ASN A 555 10.93 -6.71 6.63
N ARG A 556 11.18 -5.45 7.01
CA ARG A 556 10.20 -4.55 7.63
C ARG A 556 9.03 -4.27 6.70
N GLY A 557 7.92 -3.82 7.29
CA GLY A 557 6.66 -3.53 6.62
C GLY A 557 5.63 -4.63 6.88
N ALA A 558 4.41 -4.42 6.40
CA ALA A 558 3.32 -5.38 6.41
C ALA A 558 3.28 -6.13 5.06
N PRO A 559 3.89 -7.34 4.95
CA PRO A 559 3.84 -8.10 3.72
C PRO A 559 2.41 -8.42 3.32
N LEU A 560 2.08 -8.22 2.04
CA LEU A 560 0.78 -8.57 1.48
C LEU A 560 0.87 -9.82 0.64
N ILE A 561 -0.04 -10.75 0.88
CA ILE A 561 -0.33 -11.89 0.02
C ILE A 561 -1.65 -11.59 -0.69
N TYR A 562 -1.65 -11.47 -2.00
CA TYR A 562 -2.87 -11.41 -2.78
C TYR A 562 -3.43 -12.84 -2.94
N TYR A 563 -4.72 -13.05 -2.66
CA TYR A 563 -5.32 -14.39 -2.69
C TYR A 563 -4.91 -15.19 -3.93
N GLY A 564 -4.48 -16.42 -3.73
CA GLY A 564 -4.02 -17.31 -4.79
C GLY A 564 -2.54 -17.16 -5.17
N ASP A 565 -1.84 -16.09 -4.78
CA ASP A 565 -0.40 -15.97 -5.04
C ASP A 565 0.40 -17.02 -4.27
N GLU A 566 -0.10 -17.46 -3.09
CA GLU A 566 0.51 -18.53 -2.29
C GLU A 566 0.43 -19.92 -2.92
N ILE A 567 -0.36 -20.05 -3.98
CA ILE A 567 -0.43 -21.28 -4.79
C ILE A 567 -0.03 -21.02 -6.25
N GLY A 568 0.45 -19.81 -6.58
CA GLY A 568 0.79 -19.44 -7.95
C GLY A 568 -0.43 -19.49 -8.89
N LEU A 569 -1.59 -18.99 -8.46
CA LEU A 569 -2.79 -18.90 -9.28
C LEU A 569 -2.49 -18.12 -10.57
N PRO A 570 -2.80 -18.64 -11.77
CA PRO A 570 -2.54 -17.96 -13.03
C PRO A 570 -3.55 -16.86 -13.32
N GLY A 571 -3.18 -15.89 -14.16
CA GLY A 571 -4.06 -14.85 -14.69
C GLY A 571 -3.29 -13.74 -15.39
N ALA A 572 -3.86 -13.22 -16.48
CA ALA A 572 -3.37 -12.03 -17.16
C ALA A 572 -3.75 -10.76 -16.38
N GLY A 573 -3.99 -9.63 -17.03
CA GLY A 573 -4.51 -8.44 -16.35
C GLY A 573 -6.00 -8.56 -16.00
N ASP A 574 -6.56 -7.49 -15.44
CA ASP A 574 -7.99 -7.40 -15.13
C ASP A 574 -8.87 -7.65 -16.38
N PRO A 575 -9.89 -8.54 -16.31
CA PRO A 575 -10.41 -9.24 -15.13
C PRO A 575 -9.81 -10.64 -14.88
N ASP A 576 -8.89 -11.12 -15.71
CA ASP A 576 -8.37 -12.50 -15.65
C ASP A 576 -7.46 -12.74 -14.43
N ASN A 577 -6.82 -11.72 -13.90
CA ASN A 577 -6.05 -11.79 -12.65
C ASN A 577 -6.93 -12.04 -11.40
N ARG A 578 -8.27 -11.96 -11.56
CA ARG A 578 -9.28 -12.14 -10.51
C ARG A 578 -10.06 -13.45 -10.70
N ARG A 579 -9.36 -14.54 -11.10
CA ARG A 579 -9.97 -15.88 -11.21
C ARG A 579 -10.40 -16.38 -9.85
N PHE A 580 -11.44 -17.23 -9.84
CA PHE A 580 -11.91 -17.86 -8.61
C PHE A 580 -10.80 -18.70 -7.95
N MET A 581 -10.72 -18.67 -6.63
CA MET A 581 -9.67 -19.35 -5.86
C MET A 581 -9.70 -20.86 -6.06
N GLN A 582 -8.55 -21.46 -6.27
CA GLN A 582 -8.40 -22.90 -6.40
C GLN A 582 -8.14 -23.54 -5.02
N TRP A 583 -9.16 -24.18 -4.45
CA TRP A 583 -9.07 -24.82 -3.13
C TRP A 583 -8.60 -26.28 -3.17
N THR A 584 -8.85 -26.97 -4.26
CA THR A 584 -8.58 -28.41 -4.44
C THR A 584 -7.81 -28.68 -5.72
N GLY A 585 -7.26 -29.90 -5.85
CA GLY A 585 -6.55 -30.30 -7.07
C GLY A 585 -5.23 -29.57 -7.31
N LEU A 586 -4.57 -29.09 -6.27
CA LEU A 586 -3.26 -28.45 -6.37
C LEU A 586 -2.22 -29.44 -6.86
N ASN A 587 -1.41 -29.03 -7.85
CA ASN A 587 -0.27 -29.82 -8.29
C ASN A 587 0.92 -29.74 -7.33
N GLY A 588 2.00 -30.50 -7.60
CA GLY A 588 3.18 -30.54 -6.71
C GLY A 588 3.92 -29.21 -6.58
N ASN A 589 3.88 -28.36 -7.61
CA ASN A 589 4.51 -27.03 -7.58
C ASN A 589 3.68 -26.04 -6.74
N GLN A 590 2.38 -26.08 -6.88
CA GLN A 590 1.44 -25.28 -6.07
C GLN A 590 1.53 -25.66 -4.59
N THR A 591 1.54 -26.93 -4.28
CA THR A 591 1.70 -27.45 -2.92
C THR A 591 3.02 -26.99 -2.31
N PHE A 592 4.13 -27.11 -3.04
CA PHE A 592 5.43 -26.63 -2.59
C PHE A 592 5.41 -25.14 -2.24
N LEU A 593 4.84 -24.30 -3.10
CA LEU A 593 4.84 -22.87 -2.87
C LEU A 593 4.03 -22.55 -1.61
N ARG A 594 2.83 -23.12 -1.48
CA ARG A 594 1.99 -22.95 -0.28
C ARG A 594 2.70 -23.40 1.00
N ASP A 595 3.36 -24.54 0.97
CA ASP A 595 4.08 -25.07 2.15
C ASP A 595 5.28 -24.15 2.48
N ARG A 596 5.95 -23.60 1.47
CA ARG A 596 7.02 -22.62 1.65
C ARG A 596 6.48 -21.34 2.29
N MET A 597 5.32 -20.85 1.85
CA MET A 597 4.66 -19.68 2.42
C MET A 597 4.29 -19.90 3.89
N LYS A 598 3.69 -21.04 4.22
CA LYS A 598 3.40 -21.42 5.62
C LYS A 598 4.68 -21.39 6.47
N LYS A 599 5.76 -21.95 5.95
CA LYS A 599 7.05 -21.98 6.67
C LYS A 599 7.62 -20.58 6.89
N LEU A 600 7.62 -19.72 5.86
CA LEU A 600 8.10 -18.34 5.97
C LEU A 600 7.26 -17.50 6.94
N GLY A 601 5.93 -17.66 6.94
CA GLY A 601 5.04 -17.01 7.89
C GLY A 601 5.38 -17.38 9.34
N LYS A 602 5.58 -18.67 9.62
CA LYS A 602 5.97 -19.14 10.96
C LYS A 602 7.36 -18.68 11.39
N ILE A 603 8.32 -18.62 10.47
CA ILE A 603 9.64 -18.06 10.76
C ILE A 603 9.52 -16.56 11.10
N ARG A 604 8.74 -15.78 10.33
CA ARG A 604 8.51 -14.36 10.63
C ARG A 604 7.83 -14.16 12.00
N GLU A 605 6.84 -15.00 12.34
CA GLU A 605 6.15 -14.96 13.62
C GLU A 605 7.12 -15.22 14.80
N ALA A 606 8.01 -16.20 14.65
CA ALA A 606 8.95 -16.59 15.69
C ALA A 606 10.09 -15.57 15.92
N HIS A 607 10.45 -14.77 14.91
CA HIS A 607 11.63 -13.92 14.93
C HIS A 607 11.28 -12.42 14.82
N PRO A 608 11.21 -11.69 15.95
CA PRO A 608 10.98 -10.24 15.96
C PRO A 608 12.00 -9.45 15.12
N ALA A 609 13.24 -9.93 15.00
CA ALA A 609 14.27 -9.33 14.16
C ALA A 609 13.81 -9.15 12.71
N LEU A 610 13.05 -10.07 12.16
CA LEU A 610 12.54 -10.01 10.79
C LEU A 610 11.50 -8.89 10.57
N ARG A 611 10.83 -8.50 11.65
CA ARG A 611 9.73 -7.50 11.62
C ARG A 611 10.20 -6.12 12.02
N ARG A 612 11.08 -6.01 13.02
CA ARG A 612 11.45 -4.76 13.70
C ARG A 612 12.95 -4.49 13.71
N GLY A 613 13.79 -5.53 13.52
CA GLY A 613 15.23 -5.42 13.60
C GLY A 613 15.83 -4.52 12.51
N SER A 614 17.03 -4.03 12.73
CA SER A 614 17.83 -3.38 11.69
C SER A 614 18.38 -4.40 10.70
N ARG A 615 18.59 -3.97 9.46
CA ARG A 615 19.23 -4.79 8.43
C ARG A 615 20.67 -4.36 8.23
N SER A 616 21.55 -5.34 8.03
CA SER A 616 22.91 -5.12 7.52
C SER A 616 23.20 -6.10 6.41
N THR A 617 23.54 -5.59 5.22
CA THR A 617 23.99 -6.43 4.11
C THR A 617 25.39 -6.93 4.39
N ILE A 618 25.60 -8.25 4.35
CA ILE A 618 26.91 -8.91 4.47
C ILE A 618 27.57 -8.93 3.09
N THR A 619 26.85 -9.42 2.08
CA THR A 619 27.29 -9.43 0.69
C THR A 619 26.11 -9.38 -0.26
N ALA A 620 26.29 -8.74 -1.40
CA ALA A 620 25.32 -8.75 -2.50
C ALA A 620 26.05 -8.71 -3.83
N ASP A 621 25.76 -9.67 -4.71
CA ASP A 621 26.22 -9.71 -6.09
C ASP A 621 25.05 -9.68 -7.09
N ASP A 622 25.25 -10.15 -8.29
CA ASP A 622 24.22 -10.19 -9.32
C ASP A 622 23.07 -11.12 -8.94
N ASP A 623 23.33 -12.22 -8.23
CA ASP A 623 22.38 -13.30 -7.96
C ASP A 623 22.17 -13.63 -6.49
N LEU A 624 23.15 -13.33 -5.64
CA LEU A 624 23.12 -13.65 -4.21
C LEU A 624 23.00 -12.37 -3.38
N TRP A 625 22.12 -12.38 -2.38
CA TRP A 625 22.07 -11.36 -1.34
C TRP A 625 22.05 -12.02 0.03
N VAL A 626 23.06 -11.68 0.86
CA VAL A 626 23.21 -12.15 2.24
C VAL A 626 23.14 -10.96 3.17
N TYR A 627 22.28 -11.04 4.19
CA TYR A 627 22.10 -9.97 5.17
C TYR A 627 21.69 -10.49 6.53
N THR A 628 21.89 -9.67 7.54
CA THR A 628 21.35 -9.90 8.89
C THR A 628 20.11 -9.05 9.13
N ARG A 629 19.26 -9.56 10.02
CA ARG A 629 18.23 -8.80 10.73
C ARG A 629 18.52 -8.96 12.22
N THR A 630 18.66 -7.83 12.94
CA THR A 630 19.04 -7.88 14.36
C THR A 630 18.15 -6.95 15.17
N THR A 631 17.63 -7.47 16.27
CA THR A 631 17.01 -6.70 17.35
C THR A 631 17.47 -7.26 18.70
N THR A 632 17.07 -6.65 19.79
CA THR A 632 17.42 -7.11 21.13
C THR A 632 17.03 -8.59 21.34
N GLY A 633 18.02 -9.44 21.55
CA GLY A 633 17.84 -10.86 21.84
C GLY A 633 17.51 -11.75 20.62
N ASP A 634 17.49 -11.20 19.40
CA ASP A 634 17.20 -11.99 18.20
C ASP A 634 18.05 -11.49 17.00
N THR A 635 18.81 -12.40 16.39
CA THR A 635 19.59 -12.15 15.17
C THR A 635 19.37 -13.28 14.18
N VAL A 636 18.93 -12.93 13.00
CA VAL A 636 18.63 -13.84 11.91
C VAL A 636 19.48 -13.50 10.70
N TYR A 637 20.04 -14.50 10.05
CA TYR A 637 20.84 -14.41 8.83
C TYR A 637 20.01 -14.91 7.66
N VAL A 638 19.95 -14.15 6.59
CA VAL A 638 19.16 -14.48 5.41
C VAL A 638 20.09 -14.51 4.20
N ALA A 639 20.01 -15.57 3.41
CA ALA A 639 20.74 -15.71 2.14
C ALA A 639 19.75 -16.07 1.05
N ILE A 640 19.67 -15.26 0.00
CA ILE A 640 18.75 -15.44 -1.13
C ILE A 640 19.57 -15.58 -2.42
N ASN A 641 19.56 -16.78 -2.98
CA ASN A 641 20.12 -17.07 -4.27
C ASN A 641 19.01 -17.16 -5.32
N ARG A 642 18.96 -16.19 -6.25
CA ARG A 642 18.01 -16.20 -7.37
C ARG A 642 18.57 -16.89 -8.62
N GLY A 643 19.89 -17.17 -8.64
CA GLY A 643 20.59 -17.72 -9.79
C GLY A 643 20.23 -19.18 -10.06
N ASP A 644 20.55 -19.64 -11.28
CA ASP A 644 20.29 -21.03 -11.69
C ASP A 644 21.42 -22.01 -11.31
N GLY A 645 22.46 -21.53 -10.62
CA GLY A 645 23.53 -22.32 -10.02
C GLY A 645 23.66 -22.08 -8.53
N ASP A 646 24.30 -23.00 -7.84
CA ASP A 646 24.61 -22.87 -6.41
C ASP A 646 25.56 -21.68 -6.17
N LYS A 647 25.35 -20.97 -5.06
CA LYS A 647 26.17 -19.84 -4.60
C LYS A 647 26.68 -20.10 -3.20
N THR A 648 27.80 -19.52 -2.83
CA THR A 648 28.32 -19.60 -1.45
C THR A 648 28.02 -18.32 -0.71
N ALA A 649 27.17 -18.39 0.32
CA ALA A 649 26.99 -17.31 1.29
C ALA A 649 28.22 -17.30 2.22
N THR A 650 28.90 -16.17 2.27
CA THR A 650 30.07 -15.92 3.12
C THR A 650 29.76 -14.95 4.23
N GLY A 651 30.56 -14.94 5.32
CA GLY A 651 30.39 -14.00 6.44
C GLY A 651 29.24 -14.35 7.41
N LEU A 652 28.74 -15.57 7.34
CA LEU A 652 27.83 -16.11 8.36
C LEU A 652 28.60 -16.39 9.65
N PRO A 653 27.92 -16.55 10.81
CA PRO A 653 28.59 -16.94 12.05
C PRO A 653 29.35 -18.26 11.88
N GLY A 654 30.51 -18.36 12.49
CA GLY A 654 31.23 -19.64 12.56
C GLY A 654 30.48 -20.64 13.46
N GLY A 655 30.70 -21.94 13.21
CA GLY A 655 30.08 -23.00 14.00
C GLY A 655 28.73 -23.48 13.46
N SER A 656 27.97 -24.13 14.31
CA SER A 656 26.68 -24.74 13.94
C SER A 656 25.57 -23.72 13.78
N LEU A 657 24.80 -23.84 12.70
CA LEU A 657 23.66 -22.98 12.36
C LEU A 657 22.40 -23.84 12.23
N ASP A 658 21.31 -23.37 12.81
CA ASP A 658 19.98 -23.89 12.50
C ASP A 658 19.44 -23.23 11.23
N GLU A 659 19.23 -24.02 10.19
CA GLU A 659 18.58 -23.57 8.93
C GLU A 659 17.06 -23.75 9.07
N LEU A 660 16.34 -22.64 9.06
CA LEU A 660 14.94 -22.61 9.45
C LEU A 660 13.97 -23.00 8.32
N VAL A 661 14.38 -22.88 7.05
CA VAL A 661 13.46 -23.07 5.91
C VAL A 661 13.27 -24.55 5.59
N THR A 662 14.35 -25.33 5.53
CA THR A 662 14.32 -26.77 5.23
C THR A 662 14.60 -27.64 6.44
N GLY A 663 15.17 -27.08 7.50
CA GLY A 663 15.62 -27.81 8.68
C GLY A 663 16.94 -28.56 8.48
N THR A 664 17.65 -28.31 7.37
CA THR A 664 18.95 -28.96 7.12
C THR A 664 20.04 -28.23 7.91
N PRO A 665 20.73 -28.89 8.85
CA PRO A 665 21.82 -28.25 9.60
C PRO A 665 22.91 -27.70 8.68
N ALA A 666 23.47 -26.55 9.02
CA ALA A 666 24.56 -25.92 8.31
C ALA A 666 25.74 -25.59 9.23
N THR A 667 26.90 -25.38 8.67
CA THR A 667 28.11 -24.97 9.42
C THR A 667 28.72 -23.77 8.73
N GLY A 668 28.80 -22.64 9.45
CA GLY A 668 29.43 -21.42 8.96
C GLY A 668 30.96 -21.47 9.05
N PRO A 669 31.68 -20.42 8.54
CA PRO A 669 31.13 -19.16 8.06
C PRO A 669 30.66 -19.17 6.59
N ASN A 670 30.92 -20.23 5.83
CA ASN A 670 30.63 -20.36 4.40
C ASN A 670 29.59 -21.47 4.19
N VAL A 671 28.45 -21.15 3.64
CA VAL A 671 27.35 -22.10 3.41
C VAL A 671 26.91 -22.03 1.93
N THR A 672 26.81 -23.22 1.30
CA THR A 672 26.24 -23.31 -0.04
C THR A 672 24.75 -23.08 -0.04
N ILE A 673 24.30 -22.13 -0.82
CA ILE A 673 22.88 -21.82 -1.05
C ILE A 673 22.50 -22.39 -2.42
N PRO A 674 21.64 -23.40 -2.48
CA PRO A 674 21.25 -24.01 -3.75
C PRO A 674 20.60 -23.01 -4.72
N ALA A 675 20.64 -23.35 -6.00
CA ALA A 675 20.01 -22.57 -7.05
C ALA A 675 18.54 -22.23 -6.72
N ARG A 676 18.15 -21.00 -6.95
CA ARG A 676 16.78 -20.47 -6.76
C ARG A 676 16.18 -20.71 -5.37
N GLN A 677 17.02 -20.67 -4.31
CA GLN A 677 16.57 -20.89 -2.94
C GLN A 677 16.95 -19.75 -1.99
N ALA A 678 16.03 -19.48 -1.08
CA ALA A 678 16.30 -18.72 0.13
C ALA A 678 16.62 -19.65 1.29
N ARG A 679 17.57 -19.27 2.13
CA ARG A 679 17.94 -19.91 3.40
C ARG A 679 17.94 -18.89 4.51
N ILE A 680 17.45 -19.29 5.66
CA ILE A 680 17.36 -18.45 6.86
C ILE A 680 18.00 -19.18 8.01
N PHE A 681 18.95 -18.53 8.69
CA PHE A 681 19.77 -19.16 9.71
C PHE A 681 19.69 -18.39 11.05
N VAL A 682 19.84 -19.13 12.12
CA VAL A 682 20.18 -18.62 13.46
C VAL A 682 21.41 -19.37 13.97
N ALA A 683 22.28 -18.68 14.72
CA ALA A 683 23.42 -19.31 15.38
C ALA A 683 22.92 -20.17 16.54
N LYS A 684 23.54 -21.37 16.74
CA LYS A 684 23.30 -22.22 17.90
C LYS A 684 24.03 -21.72 19.12
#